data_7bf759bd6a59079991a7beac6383a003
#
_entry.id   7bf759bd6a59079991a7beac6383a003
#
_cell.length_a   1.000
_cell.length_b   1.000
_cell.length_c   1.000
_cell.angle_alpha   90.00
_cell.angle_beta   90.00
_cell.angle_gamma   90.00
#
_symmetry.space_group_name_H-M   'P 1'
#
loop_
_entity.id
_entity.type
_entity.pdbx_description
1 polymer ?
#
loop_
_entity_poly.entity_id
_entity_poly.type
_entity_poly.pdbx_seq_one_letter_code
_entity_poly.pdbx_strand_id
1 'polypeptide(L)'
;MIKKETSFIDLKQVKIDDPFFSRVQNVVIHTMLPYQERVLHDEVSGIRKSHVIKNFRIAAGDEKGTYYGRVFQDSDLAKWLEAVAYSLTVEANPELEARADAIIDLIGRAQQPDGYLDTYFIAAEPEHKWQNLTDCHEMYCAGHMTEAGVAYYQATGKTKLLDICCKLCDHIDRRFGREAGKVTGIPGHEEIELALMRLYQATGEERYRKLAAYFIDERGRDPEFFHKEAAARSWSRTDYMDKQPPSYMQNHKPVREQDTVEGHAVRCMYLLTAAVNLAAQNYDEALMAACRKMWDNMVDRRMYITGGIGSTYYGEAFTVDYDLPNDTAYAETCAAVGVCFFAKQMLEADPDARYADILEREIYNGTISGMQLDGTKFFYINQLEANPGMPTNAYGEEEYTPERIGWYDCACCPPNLARLMTSLGSYVWSSSEDTIYSHLFVGGTASFETAGGVKIALTSKYPWNGSVTYTVEPEQAGAEFTLAVRYPGWCHQMQVKVNGIPVSGAVKTDKGYWMIQRSWQPGDTVSCEMEMEPERVYAHPMVRADAGCVALRRGPIIYTFEGVDNGEDLQTLRIPREAKIEVLPYQADLLEGIVALRVTGCRKKTAVNPALYAEDAAQEEVVTLQAIPYYAWCNRGMTHMRVWMQE
;
A
#
# COMPACT_ATOMS: atom_id res chain seq x y z
N MET A 1 5.76 8.39 -27.94
CA MET A 1 4.60 7.50 -27.77
C MET A 1 4.81 6.77 -26.47
N ILE A 2 3.94 6.97 -25.49
CA ILE A 2 3.95 6.21 -24.23
C ILE A 2 3.60 4.77 -24.60
N LYS A 3 4.50 3.85 -24.34
CA LYS A 3 4.30 2.41 -24.46
C LYS A 3 4.64 1.84 -23.11
N LYS A 4 3.97 0.80 -22.67
CA LYS A 4 4.44 0.01 -21.52
C LYS A 4 5.89 -0.41 -21.80
N GLU A 5 6.85 0.16 -21.08
CA GLU A 5 8.28 -0.08 -21.34
C GLU A 5 8.74 -1.42 -20.77
N THR A 6 8.09 -1.86 -19.69
CA THR A 6 8.42 -3.12 -19.01
C THR A 6 7.16 -3.78 -18.43
N SER A 7 7.25 -5.01 -18.00
CA SER A 7 6.20 -5.74 -17.29
C SER A 7 6.75 -6.39 -16.04
N PHE A 8 6.05 -6.23 -14.92
CA PHE A 8 6.36 -7.05 -13.75
C PHE A 8 6.13 -8.53 -14.08
N ILE A 9 7.02 -9.39 -13.60
CA ILE A 9 6.91 -10.83 -13.81
C ILE A 9 5.81 -11.44 -12.93
N ASP A 10 5.25 -12.56 -13.38
CA ASP A 10 4.22 -13.28 -12.64
C ASP A 10 4.74 -13.72 -11.26
N LEU A 11 3.90 -13.64 -10.24
CA LEU A 11 4.24 -14.06 -8.89
C LEU A 11 4.73 -15.52 -8.83
N LYS A 12 4.23 -16.40 -9.70
CA LYS A 12 4.69 -17.79 -9.84
C LYS A 12 6.16 -17.92 -10.24
N GLN A 13 6.73 -16.90 -10.86
CA GLN A 13 8.12 -16.86 -11.31
C GLN A 13 9.07 -16.35 -10.24
N VAL A 14 8.55 -15.91 -9.08
CA VAL A 14 9.34 -15.32 -7.99
C VAL A 14 9.21 -16.15 -6.73
N LYS A 15 10.33 -16.47 -6.11
CA LYS A 15 10.37 -17.05 -4.77
C LYS A 15 11.18 -16.13 -3.86
N ILE A 16 10.55 -15.57 -2.83
CA ILE A 16 11.24 -14.79 -1.79
C ILE A 16 11.97 -15.76 -0.85
N ASP A 17 13.23 -15.45 -0.55
CA ASP A 17 14.08 -16.18 0.41
C ASP A 17 15.09 -15.19 0.99
N ASP A 18 14.67 -14.41 1.96
CA ASP A 18 15.52 -13.48 2.71
C ASP A 18 15.14 -13.41 4.19
N PRO A 19 16.02 -12.90 5.07
CA PRO A 19 15.77 -12.92 6.50
C PRO A 19 14.68 -11.94 6.96
N PHE A 20 14.27 -10.98 6.14
CA PHE A 20 13.26 -9.98 6.50
C PHE A 20 11.88 -10.35 5.96
N PHE A 21 11.71 -10.39 4.64
CA PHE A 21 10.38 -10.59 4.04
C PHE A 21 9.90 -12.04 4.05
N SER A 22 10.81 -13.03 4.10
CA SER A 22 10.36 -14.42 4.32
C SER A 22 9.64 -14.56 5.65
N ARG A 23 10.11 -13.87 6.72
CA ARG A 23 9.42 -13.84 8.01
C ARG A 23 8.08 -13.13 7.91
N VAL A 24 8.01 -11.96 7.28
CA VAL A 24 6.76 -11.19 7.10
C VAL A 24 5.73 -12.02 6.33
N GLN A 25 6.10 -12.59 5.19
CA GLN A 25 5.20 -13.46 4.41
C GLN A 25 4.74 -14.67 5.21
N ASN A 26 5.64 -15.32 5.95
CA ASN A 26 5.30 -16.47 6.78
C ASN A 26 4.25 -16.10 7.86
N VAL A 27 4.41 -14.96 8.53
CA VAL A 27 3.41 -14.45 9.50
C VAL A 27 2.08 -14.17 8.80
N VAL A 28 2.10 -13.54 7.63
CA VAL A 28 0.86 -13.24 6.90
C VAL A 28 0.16 -14.52 6.47
N ILE A 29 0.87 -15.47 5.87
CA ILE A 29 0.28 -16.72 5.35
C ILE A 29 -0.21 -17.63 6.47
N HIS A 30 0.58 -17.82 7.55
CA HIS A 30 0.32 -18.84 8.56
C HIS A 30 -0.37 -18.31 9.84
N THR A 31 -0.42 -16.99 10.03
CA THR A 31 -1.09 -16.40 11.20
C THR A 31 -2.17 -15.42 10.78
N MET A 32 -1.85 -14.42 9.98
CA MET A 32 -2.80 -13.34 9.65
C MET A 32 -3.98 -13.84 8.82
N LEU A 33 -3.76 -14.59 7.74
CA LEU A 33 -4.86 -15.11 6.91
C LEU A 33 -5.79 -16.05 7.68
N PRO A 34 -5.31 -17.05 8.47
CA PRO A 34 -6.17 -17.85 9.32
C PRO A 34 -6.90 -17.05 10.41
N TYR A 35 -6.23 -16.04 10.99
CA TYR A 35 -6.88 -15.14 11.95
C TYR A 35 -8.03 -14.36 11.31
N GLN A 36 -7.79 -13.74 10.14
CA GLN A 36 -8.80 -12.98 9.41
C GLN A 36 -9.98 -13.90 8.99
N GLU A 37 -9.73 -15.12 8.52
CA GLU A 37 -10.78 -16.09 8.19
C GLU A 37 -11.71 -16.31 9.38
N ARG A 38 -11.15 -16.55 10.58
CA ARG A 38 -11.93 -16.72 11.81
C ARG A 38 -12.72 -15.45 12.19
N VAL A 39 -12.15 -14.26 11.94
CA VAL A 39 -12.87 -13.00 12.15
C VAL A 39 -14.05 -12.87 11.20
N LEU A 40 -13.87 -13.16 9.91
CA LEU A 40 -14.93 -13.14 8.89
C LEU A 40 -16.05 -14.13 9.20
N HIS A 41 -15.76 -15.21 9.93
CA HIS A 41 -16.70 -16.20 10.44
C HIS A 41 -17.26 -15.89 11.85
N ASP A 42 -16.92 -14.73 12.44
CA ASP A 42 -17.31 -14.32 13.81
C ASP A 42 -16.80 -15.24 14.94
N GLU A 43 -15.74 -15.99 14.70
CA GLU A 43 -15.19 -16.99 15.64
C GLU A 43 -14.17 -16.43 16.63
N VAL A 44 -13.76 -15.17 16.49
CA VAL A 44 -12.82 -14.53 17.40
C VAL A 44 -13.60 -13.73 18.45
N SER A 45 -13.33 -14.02 19.73
CA SER A 45 -13.97 -13.32 20.87
C SER A 45 -13.19 -12.05 21.25
N GLY A 46 -13.89 -11.07 21.82
CA GLY A 46 -13.26 -9.85 22.36
C GLY A 46 -12.90 -8.80 21.31
N ILE A 47 -13.32 -8.99 20.06
CA ILE A 47 -13.16 -8.03 18.97
C ILE A 47 -14.50 -7.70 18.32
N ARG A 48 -14.55 -6.71 17.44
CA ARG A 48 -15.72 -6.45 16.60
C ARG A 48 -16.00 -7.63 15.68
N LYS A 49 -17.28 -7.93 15.49
CA LYS A 49 -17.73 -9.00 14.60
C LYS A 49 -17.91 -8.48 13.19
N SER A 50 -17.44 -9.25 12.22
CA SER A 50 -17.57 -8.92 10.80
C SER A 50 -18.94 -9.22 10.23
N HIS A 51 -19.51 -10.38 10.57
CA HIS A 51 -20.74 -10.96 9.98
C HIS A 51 -20.72 -11.12 8.44
N VAL A 52 -19.63 -10.89 7.75
CA VAL A 52 -19.61 -10.89 6.28
C VAL A 52 -20.04 -12.25 5.70
N ILE A 53 -19.54 -13.36 6.23
CA ILE A 53 -19.95 -14.70 5.76
C ILE A 53 -21.44 -14.93 6.02
N LYS A 54 -21.96 -14.46 7.15
CA LYS A 54 -23.38 -14.53 7.47
C LYS A 54 -24.22 -13.69 6.50
N ASN A 55 -23.77 -12.49 6.16
CA ASN A 55 -24.42 -11.64 5.16
C ASN A 55 -24.53 -12.34 3.80
N PHE A 56 -23.46 -13.02 3.35
CA PHE A 56 -23.51 -13.84 2.13
C PHE A 56 -24.48 -15.01 2.23
N ARG A 57 -24.59 -15.71 3.39
CA ARG A 57 -25.59 -16.77 3.61
C ARG A 57 -27.02 -16.25 3.55
N ILE A 58 -27.27 -15.06 4.11
CA ILE A 58 -28.58 -14.39 4.04
C ILE A 58 -28.90 -14.03 2.59
N ALA A 59 -27.98 -13.42 1.86
CA ALA A 59 -28.15 -13.05 0.46
C ALA A 59 -28.36 -14.27 -0.46
N ALA A 60 -27.72 -15.40 -0.15
CA ALA A 60 -27.91 -16.67 -0.85
C ALA A 60 -29.25 -17.38 -0.52
N GLY A 61 -29.95 -16.94 0.55
CA GLY A 61 -31.15 -17.60 1.05
C GLY A 61 -30.86 -18.85 1.90
N ASP A 62 -29.62 -19.13 2.23
CA ASP A 62 -29.21 -20.27 3.06
C ASP A 62 -29.55 -20.04 4.54
N GLU A 63 -29.66 -18.75 4.96
CA GLU A 63 -29.95 -18.36 6.35
C GLU A 63 -30.98 -17.23 6.37
N LYS A 64 -31.83 -17.18 7.40
CA LYS A 64 -32.73 -16.07 7.66
C LYS A 64 -32.07 -15.09 8.65
N GLY A 65 -32.13 -13.82 8.38
CA GLY A 65 -31.57 -12.80 9.25
C GLY A 65 -31.69 -11.41 8.66
N THR A 66 -31.08 -10.44 9.36
CA THR A 66 -30.89 -9.06 8.89
C THR A 66 -29.43 -8.83 8.60
N TYR A 67 -29.16 -8.00 7.61
CA TYR A 67 -27.81 -7.55 7.30
C TYR A 67 -27.17 -6.84 8.50
N TYR A 68 -25.87 -7.02 8.68
CA TYR A 68 -25.08 -6.35 9.73
C TYR A 68 -23.79 -5.77 9.15
N GLY A 69 -23.40 -4.60 9.67
CA GLY A 69 -22.12 -3.95 9.35
C GLY A 69 -22.24 -2.83 8.32
N ARG A 70 -21.12 -2.44 7.75
CA ARG A 70 -21.03 -1.38 6.74
C ARG A 70 -21.55 -1.89 5.40
N VAL A 71 -22.12 -1.02 4.57
CA VAL A 71 -22.66 -1.39 3.24
C VAL A 71 -21.60 -1.99 2.31
N PHE A 72 -20.33 -1.75 2.57
CA PHE A 72 -19.19 -2.25 1.81
C PHE A 72 -18.49 -3.46 2.45
N GLN A 73 -19.15 -4.14 3.40
CA GLN A 73 -18.57 -5.27 4.14
C GLN A 73 -18.10 -6.40 3.22
N ASP A 74 -18.73 -6.59 2.06
CA ASP A 74 -18.36 -7.60 1.06
C ASP A 74 -16.90 -7.45 0.59
N SER A 75 -16.36 -6.23 0.61
CA SER A 75 -14.98 -5.95 0.21
C SER A 75 -13.94 -6.57 1.15
N ASP A 76 -14.25 -6.80 2.43
CA ASP A 76 -13.34 -7.43 3.38
C ASP A 76 -13.10 -8.90 2.99
N LEU A 77 -14.17 -9.60 2.62
CA LEU A 77 -14.09 -10.98 2.13
C LEU A 77 -13.35 -11.04 0.78
N ALA A 78 -13.62 -10.11 -0.12
CA ALA A 78 -12.99 -10.05 -1.42
C ALA A 78 -11.47 -9.87 -1.30
N LYS A 79 -10.99 -8.92 -0.50
CA LYS A 79 -9.57 -8.70 -0.25
C LYS A 79 -8.90 -9.90 0.43
N TRP A 80 -9.59 -10.55 1.36
CA TRP A 80 -9.09 -11.77 1.97
C TRP A 80 -8.94 -12.89 0.94
N LEU A 81 -9.92 -13.11 0.06
CA LEU A 81 -9.84 -14.09 -1.03
C LEU A 81 -8.68 -13.79 -2.00
N GLU A 82 -8.45 -12.51 -2.31
CA GLU A 82 -7.30 -12.10 -3.12
C GLU A 82 -5.98 -12.43 -2.44
N ALA A 83 -5.86 -12.14 -1.13
CA ALA A 83 -4.69 -12.49 -0.34
C ALA A 83 -4.47 -14.02 -0.25
N VAL A 84 -5.55 -14.80 -0.11
CA VAL A 84 -5.51 -16.27 -0.19
C VAL A 84 -5.01 -16.73 -1.55
N ALA A 85 -5.50 -16.17 -2.65
CA ALA A 85 -5.04 -16.51 -3.99
C ALA A 85 -3.52 -16.34 -4.15
N TYR A 86 -3.00 -15.19 -3.71
CA TYR A 86 -1.56 -14.96 -3.75
C TYR A 86 -0.78 -15.89 -2.82
N SER A 87 -1.32 -16.20 -1.63
CA SER A 87 -0.67 -17.13 -0.71
C SER A 87 -0.57 -18.55 -1.30
N LEU A 88 -1.60 -19.01 -2.02
CA LEU A 88 -1.59 -20.30 -2.74
C LEU A 88 -0.57 -20.32 -3.89
N THR A 89 -0.24 -19.16 -4.45
CA THR A 89 0.84 -19.05 -5.44
C THR A 89 2.22 -19.15 -4.80
N VAL A 90 2.39 -18.60 -3.60
CA VAL A 90 3.65 -18.66 -2.84
C VAL A 90 3.89 -20.05 -2.26
N GLU A 91 2.86 -20.66 -1.68
CA GLU A 91 2.90 -21.96 -1.03
C GLU A 91 1.60 -22.74 -1.23
N ALA A 92 1.68 -23.94 -1.78
CA ALA A 92 0.51 -24.78 -1.99
C ALA A 92 -0.13 -25.19 -0.65
N ASN A 93 -1.43 -24.90 -0.47
CA ASN A 93 -2.21 -25.27 0.70
C ASN A 93 -3.60 -25.77 0.28
N PRO A 94 -3.75 -27.10 0.02
CA PRO A 94 -5.01 -27.66 -0.46
C PRO A 94 -6.20 -27.48 0.51
N GLU A 95 -5.94 -27.40 1.82
CA GLU A 95 -7.01 -27.18 2.81
C GLU A 95 -7.54 -25.75 2.76
N LEU A 96 -6.65 -24.74 2.64
CA LEU A 96 -7.02 -23.35 2.47
C LEU A 96 -7.75 -23.15 1.13
N GLU A 97 -7.25 -23.77 0.06
CA GLU A 97 -7.88 -23.74 -1.25
C GLU A 97 -9.31 -24.33 -1.21
N ALA A 98 -9.52 -25.46 -0.55
CA ALA A 98 -10.84 -26.04 -0.40
C ALA A 98 -11.81 -25.16 0.41
N ARG A 99 -11.33 -24.47 1.45
CA ARG A 99 -12.15 -23.49 2.19
C ARG A 99 -12.51 -22.27 1.33
N ALA A 100 -11.55 -21.75 0.57
CA ALA A 100 -11.81 -20.67 -0.38
C ALA A 100 -12.82 -21.08 -1.45
N ASP A 101 -12.73 -22.30 -2.01
CA ASP A 101 -13.72 -22.84 -2.95
C ASP A 101 -15.13 -22.88 -2.36
N ALA A 102 -15.27 -23.29 -1.10
CA ALA A 102 -16.58 -23.33 -0.42
C ALA A 102 -17.17 -21.92 -0.23
N ILE A 103 -16.34 -20.92 0.04
CA ILE A 103 -16.73 -19.50 0.11
C ILE A 103 -17.12 -19.00 -1.29
N ILE A 104 -16.36 -19.33 -2.33
CA ILE A 104 -16.68 -18.98 -3.72
C ILE A 104 -18.02 -19.61 -4.14
N ASP A 105 -18.30 -20.82 -3.70
CA ASP A 105 -19.60 -21.47 -3.92
C ASP A 105 -20.74 -20.69 -3.26
N LEU A 106 -20.54 -20.18 -2.06
CA LEU A 106 -21.51 -19.32 -1.37
C LEU A 106 -21.73 -18.00 -2.11
N ILE A 107 -20.66 -17.33 -2.54
CA ILE A 107 -20.72 -16.10 -3.34
C ILE A 107 -21.53 -16.33 -4.63
N GLY A 108 -21.27 -17.46 -5.32
CA GLY A 108 -22.01 -17.82 -6.53
C GLY A 108 -23.51 -18.05 -6.30
N ARG A 109 -23.92 -18.56 -5.13
CA ARG A 109 -25.34 -18.70 -4.77
C ARG A 109 -25.99 -17.36 -4.41
N ALA A 110 -25.23 -16.41 -3.87
CA ALA A 110 -25.73 -15.06 -3.57
C ALA A 110 -25.92 -14.19 -4.82
N GLN A 111 -25.16 -14.46 -5.90
CA GLN A 111 -25.26 -13.66 -7.13
C GLN A 111 -26.65 -13.78 -7.77
N GLN A 112 -27.24 -12.63 -8.10
CA GLN A 112 -28.57 -12.57 -8.71
C GLN A 112 -28.55 -13.04 -10.20
N PRO A 113 -29.68 -13.48 -10.76
CA PRO A 113 -29.75 -14.01 -12.15
C PRO A 113 -29.27 -13.01 -13.21
N ASP A 114 -29.40 -11.70 -12.96
CA ASP A 114 -28.97 -10.63 -13.86
C ASP A 114 -27.47 -10.31 -13.74
N GLY A 115 -26.75 -10.99 -12.82
CA GLY A 115 -25.33 -10.82 -12.54
C GLY A 115 -25.02 -9.89 -11.37
N TYR A 116 -26.02 -9.21 -10.79
CA TYR A 116 -25.83 -8.32 -9.64
C TYR A 116 -25.32 -9.07 -8.41
N LEU A 117 -24.40 -8.46 -7.67
CA LEU A 117 -23.85 -8.99 -6.42
C LEU A 117 -23.46 -7.84 -5.48
N ASP A 118 -24.16 -7.70 -4.39
CA ASP A 118 -23.87 -6.88 -3.22
C ASP A 118 -24.82 -7.34 -2.11
N THR A 119 -24.26 -7.85 -1.01
CA THR A 119 -25.09 -8.53 0.01
C THR A 119 -25.99 -7.58 0.76
N TYR A 120 -25.60 -6.30 0.94
CA TYR A 120 -26.45 -5.31 1.58
C TYR A 120 -27.73 -5.06 0.78
N PHE A 121 -27.61 -4.76 -0.50
CA PHE A 121 -28.77 -4.47 -1.34
C PHE A 121 -29.60 -5.72 -1.66
N ILE A 122 -28.99 -6.91 -1.69
CA ILE A 122 -29.76 -8.15 -1.89
C ILE A 122 -30.60 -8.47 -0.65
N ALA A 123 -30.04 -8.31 0.55
CA ALA A 123 -30.67 -8.74 1.79
C ALA A 123 -31.52 -7.67 2.48
N ALA A 124 -31.15 -6.39 2.37
CA ALA A 124 -31.76 -5.33 3.17
C ALA A 124 -32.57 -4.33 2.35
N GLU A 125 -32.05 -3.85 1.20
CA GLU A 125 -32.66 -2.73 0.46
C GLU A 125 -32.63 -2.96 -1.07
N PRO A 126 -33.28 -4.03 -1.56
CA PRO A 126 -33.22 -4.41 -2.99
C PRO A 126 -33.77 -3.36 -3.97
N GLU A 127 -34.66 -2.49 -3.50
CA GLU A 127 -35.25 -1.39 -4.26
C GLU A 127 -34.30 -0.22 -4.47
N HIS A 128 -33.22 -0.10 -3.69
CA HIS A 128 -32.29 1.03 -3.72
C HIS A 128 -30.98 0.75 -4.48
N LYS A 129 -30.87 -0.40 -5.17
CA LYS A 129 -29.69 -0.75 -5.99
C LYS A 129 -29.32 0.35 -6.95
N TRP A 130 -28.05 0.73 -6.99
CA TRP A 130 -27.48 1.75 -7.90
C TRP A 130 -28.10 3.15 -7.78
N GLN A 131 -28.72 3.49 -6.66
CA GLN A 131 -29.32 4.82 -6.47
C GLN A 131 -28.41 5.77 -5.71
N ASN A 132 -27.47 5.29 -4.93
CA ASN A 132 -26.54 6.09 -4.15
C ASN A 132 -25.10 5.68 -4.46
N LEU A 133 -24.57 6.13 -5.58
CA LEU A 133 -23.20 5.89 -5.99
C LEU A 133 -22.20 6.65 -5.09
N THR A 134 -22.65 7.74 -4.47
CA THR A 134 -21.85 8.59 -3.58
C THR A 134 -21.30 7.80 -2.38
N ASP A 135 -22.17 7.05 -1.67
CA ASP A 135 -21.88 6.48 -0.34
C ASP A 135 -22.01 4.95 -0.26
N CYS A 136 -22.79 4.32 -1.15
CA CYS A 136 -23.13 2.90 -0.96
C CYS A 136 -22.15 1.90 -1.53
N HIS A 137 -21.07 2.34 -2.14
CA HIS A 137 -19.89 1.51 -2.46
C HIS A 137 -20.14 0.23 -3.29
N GLU A 138 -21.27 0.13 -4.02
CA GLU A 138 -21.58 -1.07 -4.83
C GLU A 138 -20.46 -1.36 -5.87
N MET A 139 -19.96 -0.31 -6.56
CA MET A 139 -18.86 -0.45 -7.52
C MET A 139 -17.52 -0.76 -6.85
N TYR A 140 -17.29 -0.27 -5.64
CA TYR A 140 -16.11 -0.59 -4.82
C TYR A 140 -16.09 -2.08 -4.44
N CYS A 141 -17.21 -2.61 -3.95
CA CYS A 141 -17.34 -4.04 -3.65
C CYS A 141 -17.17 -4.90 -4.91
N ALA A 142 -17.76 -4.47 -6.03
CA ALA A 142 -17.61 -5.14 -7.32
C ALA A 142 -16.15 -5.14 -7.80
N GLY A 143 -15.43 -4.04 -7.60
CA GLY A 143 -14.01 -3.91 -7.91
C GLY A 143 -13.17 -4.92 -7.14
N HIS A 144 -13.22 -4.91 -5.82
CA HIS A 144 -12.46 -5.84 -4.99
C HIS A 144 -12.81 -7.31 -5.27
N MET A 145 -14.08 -7.62 -5.49
CA MET A 145 -14.49 -8.98 -5.87
C MET A 145 -13.88 -9.39 -7.21
N THR A 146 -13.79 -8.46 -8.14
CA THR A 146 -13.18 -8.69 -9.47
C THR A 146 -11.68 -8.91 -9.37
N GLU A 147 -10.97 -8.13 -8.55
CA GLU A 147 -9.55 -8.35 -8.27
C GLU A 147 -9.30 -9.74 -7.66
N ALA A 148 -10.14 -10.14 -6.67
CA ALA A 148 -10.08 -11.48 -6.10
C ALA A 148 -10.33 -12.57 -7.15
N GLY A 149 -11.30 -12.36 -8.05
CA GLY A 149 -11.61 -13.30 -9.13
C GLY A 149 -10.45 -13.51 -10.10
N VAL A 150 -9.80 -12.43 -10.49
CA VAL A 150 -8.60 -12.48 -11.35
C VAL A 150 -7.45 -13.17 -10.64
N ALA A 151 -7.16 -12.79 -9.39
CA ALA A 151 -6.08 -13.37 -8.60
C ALA A 151 -6.28 -14.88 -8.38
N TYR A 152 -7.50 -15.31 -8.03
CA TYR A 152 -7.80 -16.71 -7.79
C TYR A 152 -7.68 -17.56 -9.07
N TYR A 153 -8.13 -17.02 -10.20
CA TYR A 153 -7.93 -17.66 -11.51
C TYR A 153 -6.44 -17.78 -11.87
N GLN A 154 -5.68 -16.72 -11.69
CA GLN A 154 -4.24 -16.73 -11.96
C GLN A 154 -3.49 -17.74 -11.07
N ALA A 155 -3.87 -17.83 -9.79
CA ALA A 155 -3.24 -18.76 -8.84
C ALA A 155 -3.55 -20.23 -9.14
N THR A 156 -4.85 -20.55 -9.33
CA THR A 156 -5.37 -21.93 -9.31
C THR A 156 -5.80 -22.46 -10.68
N GLY A 157 -6.05 -21.58 -11.66
CA GLY A 157 -6.66 -21.93 -12.94
C GLY A 157 -8.19 -22.16 -12.87
N LYS A 158 -8.82 -22.04 -11.68
CA LYS A 158 -10.27 -22.22 -11.50
C LYS A 158 -11.02 -20.96 -11.93
N THR A 159 -12.06 -21.10 -12.76
CA THR A 159 -12.75 -19.97 -13.39
C THR A 159 -13.99 -19.52 -12.62
N LYS A 160 -14.48 -20.27 -11.64
CA LYS A 160 -15.79 -20.00 -11.03
C LYS A 160 -15.93 -18.57 -10.47
N LEU A 161 -14.97 -18.09 -9.70
CA LEU A 161 -15.01 -16.71 -9.18
C LEU A 161 -14.85 -15.69 -10.31
N LEU A 162 -13.96 -15.95 -11.28
CA LEU A 162 -13.81 -15.11 -12.46
C LEU A 162 -15.12 -15.00 -13.25
N ASP A 163 -15.84 -16.11 -13.44
CA ASP A 163 -17.13 -16.12 -14.16
C ASP A 163 -18.21 -15.31 -13.42
N ILE A 164 -18.23 -15.37 -12.07
CA ILE A 164 -19.08 -14.52 -11.22
C ILE A 164 -18.74 -13.04 -11.45
N CYS A 165 -17.46 -12.69 -11.43
CA CYS A 165 -16.99 -11.32 -11.64
C CYS A 165 -17.30 -10.81 -13.06
N CYS A 166 -17.10 -11.64 -14.08
CA CYS A 166 -17.47 -11.29 -15.45
C CYS A 166 -18.96 -10.96 -15.57
N LYS A 167 -19.86 -11.78 -14.96
CA LYS A 167 -21.31 -11.49 -14.97
C LYS A 167 -21.64 -10.19 -14.25
N LEU A 168 -20.96 -9.91 -13.12
CA LEU A 168 -21.15 -8.67 -12.37
C LEU A 168 -20.68 -7.44 -13.18
N CYS A 169 -19.48 -7.51 -13.77
CA CYS A 169 -18.98 -6.42 -14.63
C CYS A 169 -19.82 -6.24 -15.90
N ASP A 170 -20.34 -7.31 -16.48
CA ASP A 170 -21.29 -7.25 -17.60
C ASP A 170 -22.63 -6.63 -17.19
N HIS A 171 -23.09 -6.86 -15.94
CA HIS A 171 -24.27 -6.18 -15.40
C HIS A 171 -24.02 -4.68 -15.27
N ILE A 172 -22.84 -4.27 -14.75
CA ILE A 172 -22.43 -2.86 -14.63
C ILE A 172 -22.31 -2.21 -16.02
N ASP A 173 -21.68 -2.89 -16.99
CA ASP A 173 -21.54 -2.37 -18.36
C ASP A 173 -22.89 -2.17 -19.05
N ARG A 174 -23.86 -3.08 -18.87
CA ARG A 174 -25.23 -2.89 -19.41
C ARG A 174 -25.94 -1.67 -18.82
N ARG A 175 -25.61 -1.30 -17.57
CA ARG A 175 -26.29 -0.22 -16.86
C ARG A 175 -25.66 1.14 -17.10
N PHE A 176 -24.33 1.25 -17.05
CA PHE A 176 -23.62 2.52 -17.04
C PHE A 176 -22.92 2.80 -18.37
N GLY A 177 -22.99 4.06 -18.84
CA GLY A 177 -22.38 4.50 -20.09
C GLY A 177 -23.08 5.71 -20.66
N ARG A 178 -22.63 6.14 -21.83
CA ARG A 178 -23.22 7.27 -22.59
C ARG A 178 -24.18 6.82 -23.68
N GLU A 179 -24.25 5.53 -23.95
CA GLU A 179 -25.08 4.96 -25.00
C GLU A 179 -26.57 5.05 -24.62
N ALA A 180 -27.42 5.06 -25.65
CA ALA A 180 -28.86 5.10 -25.43
C ALA A 180 -29.35 3.93 -24.57
N GLY A 181 -30.06 4.23 -23.49
CA GLY A 181 -30.60 3.25 -22.55
C GLY A 181 -29.72 2.96 -21.37
N LYS A 182 -28.47 3.44 -21.32
CA LYS A 182 -27.61 3.41 -20.16
C LYS A 182 -27.78 4.67 -19.31
N VAL A 183 -27.36 4.57 -18.04
CA VAL A 183 -27.37 5.67 -17.07
C VAL A 183 -25.96 6.26 -16.97
N THR A 184 -25.84 7.57 -16.98
CA THR A 184 -24.58 8.23 -16.61
C THR A 184 -24.35 8.06 -15.11
N GLY A 185 -23.19 7.53 -14.73
CA GLY A 185 -22.81 7.31 -13.34
C GLY A 185 -21.34 7.03 -13.21
N ILE A 186 -20.76 7.42 -12.08
CA ILE A 186 -19.38 7.15 -11.71
C ILE A 186 -19.33 6.63 -10.27
N PRO A 187 -18.35 5.77 -9.91
CA PRO A 187 -18.22 5.31 -8.52
C PRO A 187 -17.90 6.46 -7.58
N GLY A 188 -18.53 6.50 -6.41
CA GLY A 188 -18.17 7.43 -5.34
C GLY A 188 -16.82 7.08 -4.72
N HIS A 189 -16.53 5.79 -4.57
CA HIS A 189 -15.20 5.30 -4.23
C HIS A 189 -14.60 4.56 -5.43
N GLU A 190 -13.49 5.07 -5.91
CA GLU A 190 -12.71 4.50 -7.00
C GLU A 190 -12.10 3.16 -6.58
N GLU A 191 -12.27 2.17 -7.40
CA GLU A 191 -11.72 0.82 -7.27
C GLU A 191 -12.04 0.00 -8.53
N ILE A 192 -13.29 0.11 -9.02
CA ILE A 192 -13.75 -0.68 -10.17
C ILE A 192 -12.91 -0.40 -11.42
N GLU A 193 -12.38 0.81 -11.57
CA GLU A 193 -11.57 1.21 -12.73
C GLU A 193 -10.30 0.35 -12.82
N LEU A 194 -9.58 0.17 -11.70
CA LEU A 194 -8.37 -0.66 -11.68
C LEU A 194 -8.70 -2.15 -11.82
N ALA A 195 -9.77 -2.61 -11.20
CA ALA A 195 -10.22 -3.98 -11.28
C ALA A 195 -10.62 -4.37 -12.72
N LEU A 196 -11.32 -3.49 -13.44
CA LEU A 196 -11.68 -3.67 -14.84
C LEU A 196 -10.46 -3.77 -15.76
N MET A 197 -9.41 -2.98 -15.50
CA MET A 197 -8.15 -3.08 -16.25
C MET A 197 -7.47 -4.44 -16.00
N ARG A 198 -7.48 -4.96 -14.78
CA ARG A 198 -6.97 -6.30 -14.46
C ARG A 198 -7.83 -7.39 -15.11
N LEU A 199 -9.15 -7.24 -15.09
CA LEU A 199 -10.07 -8.17 -15.73
C LEU A 199 -9.86 -8.21 -17.25
N TYR A 200 -9.67 -7.04 -17.88
CA TYR A 200 -9.27 -6.95 -19.29
C TYR A 200 -7.98 -7.71 -19.58
N GLN A 201 -6.95 -7.50 -18.78
CA GLN A 201 -5.66 -8.18 -18.95
C GLN A 201 -5.77 -9.71 -18.79
N ALA A 202 -6.63 -10.19 -17.90
CA ALA A 202 -6.84 -11.62 -17.67
C ALA A 202 -7.71 -12.30 -18.73
N THR A 203 -8.67 -11.58 -19.33
CA THR A 203 -9.69 -12.16 -20.24
C THR A 203 -9.48 -11.77 -21.69
N GLY A 204 -8.80 -10.68 -21.99
CA GLY A 204 -8.69 -10.08 -23.32
C GLY A 204 -9.96 -9.36 -23.80
N GLU A 205 -10.99 -9.24 -22.96
CA GLU A 205 -12.30 -8.71 -23.33
C GLU A 205 -12.31 -7.18 -23.31
N GLU A 206 -12.27 -6.57 -24.48
CA GLU A 206 -12.18 -5.13 -24.71
C GLU A 206 -13.28 -4.29 -24.01
N ARG A 207 -14.46 -4.88 -23.75
CA ARG A 207 -15.54 -4.17 -23.06
C ARG A 207 -15.14 -3.70 -21.66
N TYR A 208 -14.32 -4.45 -20.94
CA TYR A 208 -13.86 -4.09 -19.59
C TYR A 208 -12.91 -2.88 -19.62
N ARG A 209 -11.97 -2.85 -20.58
CA ARG A 209 -11.11 -1.68 -20.79
C ARG A 209 -11.91 -0.43 -21.17
N LYS A 210 -12.95 -0.59 -22.02
CA LYS A 210 -13.83 0.52 -22.41
C LYS A 210 -14.66 1.03 -21.24
N LEU A 211 -15.13 0.15 -20.37
CA LEU A 211 -15.88 0.53 -19.17
C LEU A 211 -14.97 1.26 -18.16
N ALA A 212 -13.73 0.79 -17.94
CA ALA A 212 -12.75 1.53 -17.14
C ALA A 212 -12.47 2.92 -17.71
N ALA A 213 -12.25 3.01 -19.03
CA ALA A 213 -12.06 4.28 -19.70
C ALA A 213 -13.28 5.22 -19.55
N TYR A 214 -14.49 4.68 -19.64
CA TYR A 214 -15.71 5.46 -19.41
C TYR A 214 -15.74 6.10 -18.03
N PHE A 215 -15.47 5.35 -16.96
CA PHE A 215 -15.49 5.88 -15.60
C PHE A 215 -14.41 6.96 -15.38
N ILE A 216 -13.19 6.74 -15.89
CA ILE A 216 -12.10 7.72 -15.81
C ILE A 216 -12.43 8.98 -16.63
N ASP A 217 -12.99 8.80 -17.84
CA ASP A 217 -13.33 9.92 -18.75
C ASP A 217 -14.59 10.69 -18.32
N GLU A 218 -15.47 10.08 -17.56
CA GLU A 218 -16.68 10.73 -17.04
C GLU A 218 -16.40 11.53 -15.76
N ARG A 219 -15.43 11.08 -14.96
CA ARG A 219 -15.03 11.75 -13.71
C ARG A 219 -14.56 13.17 -13.98
N GLY A 220 -15.14 14.11 -13.24
CA GLY A 220 -14.84 15.55 -13.35
C GLY A 220 -15.46 16.27 -14.53
N ARG A 221 -16.25 15.61 -15.38
CA ARG A 221 -17.01 16.30 -16.46
C ARG A 221 -18.16 17.13 -15.91
N ASP A 222 -18.81 16.62 -14.87
CA ASP A 222 -19.79 17.32 -14.08
C ASP A 222 -19.34 17.33 -12.61
N PRO A 223 -18.67 18.37 -12.14
CA PRO A 223 -18.25 18.46 -10.75
C PRO A 223 -19.40 18.31 -9.74
N GLU A 224 -20.62 18.72 -10.11
CA GLU A 224 -21.80 18.64 -9.27
C GLU A 224 -22.55 17.30 -9.36
N PHE A 225 -21.98 16.29 -10.02
CA PHE A 225 -22.63 15.00 -10.24
C PHE A 225 -23.17 14.39 -8.94
N PHE A 226 -22.34 14.27 -7.90
CA PHE A 226 -22.72 13.64 -6.63
C PHE A 226 -23.74 14.49 -5.85
N HIS A 227 -23.66 15.81 -5.88
CA HIS A 227 -24.67 16.68 -5.28
C HIS A 227 -26.02 16.59 -5.99
N LYS A 228 -26.01 16.47 -7.33
CA LYS A 228 -27.24 16.26 -8.12
C LYS A 228 -27.85 14.89 -7.86
N GLU A 229 -27.02 13.85 -7.72
CA GLU A 229 -27.47 12.51 -7.34
C GLU A 229 -28.11 12.55 -5.94
N ALA A 230 -27.45 13.15 -4.95
CA ALA A 230 -27.98 13.31 -3.60
C ALA A 230 -29.32 14.06 -3.59
N ALA A 231 -29.43 15.14 -4.33
CA ALA A 231 -30.68 15.92 -4.43
C ALA A 231 -31.82 15.17 -5.15
N ALA A 232 -31.50 14.24 -6.04
CA ALA A 232 -32.48 13.43 -6.77
C ALA A 232 -33.00 12.23 -5.97
N ARG A 233 -32.28 11.80 -4.92
CA ARG A 233 -32.69 10.69 -4.04
C ARG A 233 -33.75 11.14 -3.03
N SER A 234 -34.67 10.23 -2.69
CA SER A 234 -35.63 10.40 -1.59
C SER A 234 -35.10 9.89 -0.25
N TRP A 235 -33.90 9.33 -0.22
CA TRP A 235 -33.24 8.73 0.95
C TRP A 235 -31.73 8.99 0.93
N SER A 236 -31.11 9.01 2.06
CA SER A 236 -29.65 9.07 2.24
C SER A 236 -29.24 8.15 3.39
N ARG A 237 -28.02 7.62 3.32
CA ARG A 237 -27.43 6.90 4.46
C ARG A 237 -26.83 7.88 5.46
N THR A 238 -26.04 8.80 4.95
CA THR A 238 -25.39 9.83 5.76
C THR A 238 -25.43 11.17 5.04
N ASP A 239 -25.74 12.23 5.78
CA ASP A 239 -25.61 13.60 5.26
C ASP A 239 -24.15 14.01 5.05
N TYR A 240 -23.21 13.27 5.63
CA TYR A 240 -21.78 13.57 5.56
C TYR A 240 -21.25 13.46 4.14
N MET A 241 -21.48 12.30 3.48
CA MET A 241 -21.01 12.05 2.13
C MET A 241 -21.65 12.96 1.11
N ASP A 242 -22.95 13.22 1.25
CA ASP A 242 -23.73 14.08 0.36
C ASP A 242 -23.27 15.56 0.37
N LYS A 243 -22.53 15.98 1.41
CA LYS A 243 -22.01 17.34 1.58
C LYS A 243 -20.52 17.51 1.28
N GLN A 244 -19.83 16.44 0.90
CA GLN A 244 -18.41 16.53 0.58
C GLN A 244 -18.17 17.37 -0.70
N PRO A 245 -17.07 18.14 -0.75
CA PRO A 245 -16.76 18.89 -1.96
C PRO A 245 -16.42 17.94 -3.12
N PRO A 246 -16.60 18.36 -4.38
CA PRO A 246 -16.29 17.54 -5.54
C PRO A 246 -14.86 16.97 -5.56
N SER A 247 -13.90 17.69 -4.99
CA SER A 247 -12.50 17.23 -4.88
C SER A 247 -12.34 16.02 -3.96
N TYR A 248 -13.28 15.79 -3.04
CA TYR A 248 -13.22 14.65 -2.13
C TYR A 248 -13.21 13.29 -2.85
N MET A 249 -13.97 13.20 -3.95
CA MET A 249 -14.07 12.04 -4.83
C MET A 249 -13.36 12.29 -6.18
N GLN A 250 -12.31 13.12 -6.19
CA GLN A 250 -11.54 13.48 -7.39
C GLN A 250 -12.39 13.95 -8.57
N ASN A 251 -13.61 14.47 -8.30
CA ASN A 251 -14.61 14.87 -9.33
C ASN A 251 -14.61 16.39 -9.64
N HIS A 252 -13.66 17.17 -9.09
CA HIS A 252 -13.64 18.63 -9.22
C HIS A 252 -13.27 19.14 -10.61
N LYS A 253 -12.56 18.35 -11.40
CA LYS A 253 -12.20 18.60 -12.82
C LYS A 253 -11.83 17.28 -13.52
N PRO A 254 -11.87 17.21 -14.86
CA PRO A 254 -11.46 16.01 -15.59
C PRO A 254 -10.07 15.50 -15.15
N VAL A 255 -9.89 14.18 -15.05
CA VAL A 255 -8.64 13.58 -14.54
C VAL A 255 -7.40 14.07 -15.29
N ARG A 256 -7.51 14.26 -16.62
CA ARG A 256 -6.41 14.78 -17.46
C ARG A 256 -6.02 16.24 -17.16
N GLU A 257 -6.87 16.97 -16.44
CA GLU A 257 -6.64 18.37 -16.06
C GLU A 257 -6.22 18.54 -14.60
N GLN A 258 -6.20 17.43 -13.84
CA GLN A 258 -5.74 17.43 -12.46
C GLN A 258 -4.20 17.49 -12.39
N ASP A 259 -3.70 18.20 -11.40
CA ASP A 259 -2.27 18.47 -11.21
C ASP A 259 -1.84 18.34 -9.74
N THR A 260 -2.79 18.14 -8.83
CA THR A 260 -2.59 17.95 -7.39
C THR A 260 -3.41 16.75 -6.90
N VAL A 261 -2.89 16.02 -5.92
CA VAL A 261 -3.65 14.98 -5.24
C VAL A 261 -4.61 15.62 -4.25
N GLU A 262 -5.90 15.33 -4.36
CA GLU A 262 -6.98 15.96 -3.60
C GLU A 262 -7.91 14.92 -2.97
N GLY A 263 -8.61 15.31 -1.91
CA GLY A 263 -9.68 14.52 -1.30
C GLY A 263 -9.18 13.27 -0.60
N HIS A 264 -10.01 12.23 -0.58
CA HIS A 264 -9.73 10.98 0.10
C HIS A 264 -8.53 10.26 -0.52
N ALA A 265 -7.54 9.91 0.30
CA ALA A 265 -6.23 9.45 -0.18
C ALA A 265 -6.31 8.10 -0.90
N VAL A 266 -7.07 7.12 -0.38
CA VAL A 266 -7.19 5.78 -1.00
C VAL A 266 -7.88 5.88 -2.36
N ARG A 267 -9.00 6.62 -2.46
CA ARG A 267 -9.72 6.85 -3.72
C ARG A 267 -8.80 7.42 -4.78
N CYS A 268 -8.01 8.43 -4.42
CA CYS A 268 -7.04 9.06 -5.31
C CYS A 268 -6.01 8.05 -5.82
N MET A 269 -5.44 7.22 -4.95
CA MET A 269 -4.43 6.22 -5.34
C MET A 269 -5.01 5.13 -6.26
N TYR A 270 -6.21 4.67 -5.99
CA TYR A 270 -6.86 3.66 -6.82
C TYR A 270 -7.21 4.20 -8.20
N LEU A 271 -7.77 5.43 -8.27
CA LEU A 271 -7.99 6.13 -9.55
C LEU A 271 -6.70 6.27 -10.35
N LEU A 272 -5.62 6.76 -9.73
CA LEU A 272 -4.34 6.98 -10.41
C LEU A 272 -3.69 5.68 -10.88
N THR A 273 -3.83 4.59 -10.10
CA THR A 273 -3.39 3.25 -10.51
C THR A 273 -4.07 2.83 -11.81
N ALA A 274 -5.40 2.96 -11.89
CA ALA A 274 -6.17 2.68 -13.09
C ALA A 274 -5.81 3.61 -14.25
N ALA A 275 -5.66 4.90 -13.96
CA ALA A 275 -5.38 5.93 -14.96
C ALA A 275 -4.03 5.71 -15.66
N VAL A 276 -2.98 5.34 -14.92
CA VAL A 276 -1.66 5.02 -15.52
C VAL A 276 -1.76 3.79 -16.41
N ASN A 277 -2.43 2.72 -15.94
CA ASN A 277 -2.60 1.51 -16.72
C ASN A 277 -3.35 1.80 -18.03
N LEU A 278 -4.46 2.53 -17.95
CA LEU A 278 -5.25 2.93 -19.13
C LEU A 278 -4.45 3.82 -20.07
N ALA A 279 -3.69 4.79 -19.52
CA ALA A 279 -2.86 5.70 -20.32
C ALA A 279 -1.79 4.94 -21.11
N ALA A 280 -1.13 3.98 -20.49
CA ALA A 280 -0.13 3.12 -21.14
C ALA A 280 -0.76 2.24 -22.25
N GLN A 281 -1.94 1.65 -21.99
CA GLN A 281 -2.66 0.82 -22.97
C GLN A 281 -3.19 1.62 -24.16
N ASN A 282 -3.66 2.84 -23.93
CA ASN A 282 -4.29 3.69 -24.95
C ASN A 282 -3.32 4.68 -25.60
N TYR A 283 -2.05 4.72 -25.18
CA TYR A 283 -1.07 5.74 -25.59
C TYR A 283 -1.53 7.17 -25.29
N ASP A 284 -2.22 7.39 -24.16
CA ASP A 284 -2.78 8.67 -23.74
C ASP A 284 -1.76 9.51 -22.98
N GLU A 285 -1.04 10.36 -23.72
CA GLU A 285 0.00 11.22 -23.13
C GLU A 285 -0.57 12.29 -22.18
N ALA A 286 -1.79 12.76 -22.39
CA ALA A 286 -2.39 13.77 -21.53
C ALA A 286 -2.74 13.17 -20.15
N LEU A 287 -3.33 11.96 -20.14
CA LEU A 287 -3.63 11.25 -18.90
C LEU A 287 -2.35 10.88 -18.13
N MET A 288 -1.33 10.39 -18.83
CA MET A 288 -0.04 10.07 -18.22
C MET A 288 0.65 11.31 -17.65
N ALA A 289 0.60 12.45 -18.36
CA ALA A 289 1.17 13.69 -17.88
C ALA A 289 0.47 14.21 -16.60
N ALA A 290 -0.85 14.05 -16.50
CA ALA A 290 -1.60 14.35 -15.28
C ALA A 290 -1.18 13.43 -14.12
N CYS A 291 -1.05 12.11 -14.36
CA CYS A 291 -0.58 11.16 -13.36
C CYS A 291 0.84 11.50 -12.84
N ARG A 292 1.76 11.89 -13.73
CA ARG A 292 3.11 12.33 -13.32
C ARG A 292 3.08 13.59 -12.45
N LYS A 293 2.26 14.59 -12.80
CA LYS A 293 2.14 15.81 -11.99
C LYS A 293 1.57 15.52 -10.60
N MET A 294 0.55 14.67 -10.53
CA MET A 294 -0.04 14.26 -9.26
C MET A 294 0.95 13.42 -8.43
N TRP A 295 1.76 12.57 -9.06
CA TRP A 295 2.86 11.87 -8.41
C TRP A 295 3.86 12.87 -7.79
N ASP A 296 4.34 13.82 -8.58
CA ASP A 296 5.32 14.81 -8.12
C ASP A 296 4.73 15.68 -6.98
N ASN A 297 3.47 16.12 -7.07
CA ASN A 297 2.80 16.85 -5.99
C ASN A 297 2.69 16.01 -4.71
N MET A 298 2.28 14.74 -4.83
CA MET A 298 2.16 13.83 -3.70
C MET A 298 3.50 13.64 -2.99
N VAL A 299 4.54 13.24 -3.72
CA VAL A 299 5.84 12.87 -3.15
C VAL A 299 6.59 14.09 -2.59
N ASP A 300 6.55 15.22 -3.31
CA ASP A 300 7.35 16.39 -2.95
C ASP A 300 6.68 17.28 -1.90
N ARG A 301 5.36 17.13 -1.66
CA ARG A 301 4.61 18.12 -0.88
C ARG A 301 3.59 17.56 0.11
N ARG A 302 3.11 16.31 -0.07
CA ARG A 302 1.96 15.76 0.68
C ARG A 302 2.20 14.37 1.26
N MET A 303 3.45 13.90 1.24
CA MET A 303 3.85 12.59 1.75
C MET A 303 4.71 12.73 3.01
N TYR A 304 4.41 11.96 4.04
CA TYR A 304 5.22 11.84 5.25
C TYR A 304 6.54 11.13 4.97
N ILE A 305 7.52 11.32 5.84
CA ILE A 305 8.84 10.67 5.73
C ILE A 305 8.75 9.14 5.69
N THR A 306 7.74 8.57 6.35
CA THR A 306 7.46 7.12 6.37
C THR A 306 6.81 6.59 5.09
N GLY A 307 6.46 7.47 4.15
CA GLY A 307 5.69 7.15 2.95
C GLY A 307 4.19 7.45 3.09
N GLY A 308 3.64 7.39 4.30
CA GLY A 308 2.22 7.59 4.54
C GLY A 308 1.67 8.87 3.91
N ILE A 309 0.43 8.84 3.46
CA ILE A 309 -0.29 9.96 2.84
C ILE A 309 -1.68 10.13 3.45
N GLY A 310 -2.25 11.33 3.30
CA GLY A 310 -3.48 11.73 3.98
C GLY A 310 -3.18 12.33 5.35
N SER A 311 -3.29 13.66 5.47
CA SER A 311 -2.85 14.38 6.68
C SER A 311 -3.99 14.68 7.65
N THR A 312 -5.25 14.45 7.28
CA THR A 312 -6.41 14.70 8.14
C THR A 312 -7.33 13.49 8.25
N TYR A 313 -7.84 13.27 9.47
CA TYR A 313 -8.90 12.30 9.72
C TYR A 313 -10.23 12.71 9.08
N TYR A 314 -10.46 14.03 8.92
CA TYR A 314 -11.67 14.52 8.29
C TYR A 314 -11.69 14.15 6.81
N GLY A 315 -12.45 13.12 6.50
CA GLY A 315 -12.56 12.55 5.16
C GLY A 315 -11.35 11.71 4.74
N GLU A 316 -10.47 11.31 5.67
CA GLU A 316 -9.33 10.44 5.34
C GLU A 316 -8.49 11.01 4.19
N ALA A 317 -8.23 12.33 4.23
CA ALA A 317 -7.95 13.12 3.03
C ALA A 317 -6.58 13.80 3.05
N PHE A 318 -6.15 14.18 1.86
CA PHE A 318 -5.11 15.19 1.71
C PHE A 318 -5.61 16.55 2.17
N THR A 319 -4.70 17.35 2.73
CA THR A 319 -4.89 18.78 2.95
C THR A 319 -4.06 19.59 1.94
N VAL A 320 -3.65 20.79 2.30
CA VAL A 320 -2.82 21.64 1.45
C VAL A 320 -1.35 21.20 1.45
N ASP A 321 -0.57 21.68 0.49
CA ASP A 321 0.85 21.39 0.40
C ASP A 321 1.57 21.74 1.71
N TYR A 322 2.49 20.87 2.15
CA TYR A 322 3.33 20.98 3.35
C TYR A 322 2.58 20.95 4.70
N ASP A 323 1.28 20.61 4.70
CA ASP A 323 0.51 20.43 5.93
C ASP A 323 0.54 18.97 6.37
N LEU A 324 1.56 18.62 7.15
CA LEU A 324 1.89 17.28 7.60
C LEU A 324 2.02 17.24 9.13
N PRO A 325 0.91 17.33 9.89
CA PRO A 325 0.94 17.20 11.34
C PRO A 325 1.34 15.79 11.76
N ASN A 326 2.09 15.63 12.87
CA ASN A 326 2.62 14.35 13.30
C ASN A 326 1.64 13.54 14.17
N ASP A 327 1.00 14.19 15.13
CA ASP A 327 0.09 13.60 16.11
C ASP A 327 -1.32 13.33 15.57
N THR A 328 -1.74 14.10 14.58
CA THR A 328 -3.04 13.98 13.89
C THR A 328 -2.91 13.47 12.47
N ALA A 329 -1.71 13.01 12.08
CA ALA A 329 -1.50 12.34 10.81
C ALA A 329 -2.49 11.20 10.64
N TYR A 330 -3.25 11.18 9.54
CA TYR A 330 -4.09 10.02 9.24
C TYR A 330 -3.24 8.87 8.69
N ALA A 331 -2.51 9.11 7.62
CA ALA A 331 -1.55 8.15 7.05
C ALA A 331 -2.10 6.71 7.07
N GLU A 332 -3.24 6.52 6.42
CA GLU A 332 -3.99 5.27 6.42
C GLU A 332 -3.18 4.13 5.80
N THR A 333 -3.22 2.94 6.41
CA THR A 333 -2.57 1.74 5.86
C THR A 333 -3.04 1.42 4.44
N CYS A 334 -4.35 1.60 4.12
CA CYS A 334 -4.84 1.38 2.75
C CYS A 334 -4.28 2.40 1.75
N ALA A 335 -4.04 3.63 2.19
CA ALA A 335 -3.43 4.65 1.34
C ALA A 335 -1.97 4.31 1.01
N ALA A 336 -1.21 3.84 1.99
CA ALA A 336 0.15 3.32 1.79
C ALA A 336 0.18 2.14 0.80
N VAL A 337 -0.76 1.20 0.92
CA VAL A 337 -0.95 0.09 -0.04
C VAL A 337 -1.28 0.65 -1.44
N GLY A 338 -2.17 1.64 -1.53
CA GLY A 338 -2.53 2.30 -2.78
C GLY A 338 -1.34 2.99 -3.47
N VAL A 339 -0.44 3.62 -2.70
CA VAL A 339 0.83 4.16 -3.25
C VAL A 339 1.69 3.07 -3.87
N CYS A 340 1.76 1.87 -3.24
CA CYS A 340 2.48 0.74 -3.83
C CYS A 340 1.90 0.32 -5.19
N PHE A 341 0.57 0.31 -5.32
CA PHE A 341 -0.10 -0.01 -6.59
C PHE A 341 0.18 1.04 -7.66
N PHE A 342 0.08 2.32 -7.29
CA PHE A 342 0.38 3.42 -8.20
C PHE A 342 1.86 3.42 -8.63
N ALA A 343 2.81 3.23 -7.70
CA ALA A 343 4.23 3.11 -7.99
C ALA A 343 4.54 1.96 -8.97
N LYS A 344 3.90 0.81 -8.78
CA LYS A 344 4.03 -0.35 -9.66
C LYS A 344 3.60 -0.02 -11.09
N GLN A 345 2.46 0.64 -11.27
CA GLN A 345 1.98 1.04 -12.60
C GLN A 345 2.90 2.09 -13.25
N MET A 346 3.42 3.03 -12.47
CA MET A 346 4.39 4.02 -12.96
C MET A 346 5.68 3.35 -13.43
N LEU A 347 6.19 2.35 -12.69
CA LEU A 347 7.37 1.55 -13.09
C LEU A 347 7.15 0.74 -14.36
N GLU A 348 5.94 0.21 -14.60
CA GLU A 348 5.62 -0.48 -15.85
C GLU A 348 5.59 0.46 -17.05
N ALA A 349 5.08 1.68 -16.85
CA ALA A 349 5.02 2.69 -17.89
C ALA A 349 6.38 3.36 -18.15
N ASP A 350 7.19 3.52 -17.10
CA ASP A 350 8.47 4.22 -17.14
C ASP A 350 9.36 3.71 -15.98
N PRO A 351 10.32 2.82 -16.22
CA PRO A 351 11.16 2.24 -15.17
C PRO A 351 12.18 3.23 -14.62
N ASP A 352 11.71 4.25 -13.90
CA ASP A 352 12.51 5.25 -13.21
C ASP A 352 12.64 4.89 -11.72
N ALA A 353 13.86 4.90 -11.19
CA ALA A 353 14.17 4.54 -9.80
C ALA A 353 13.41 5.39 -8.77
N ARG A 354 12.99 6.62 -9.10
CA ARG A 354 12.20 7.47 -8.21
C ARG A 354 10.87 6.81 -7.78
N TYR A 355 10.26 5.98 -8.65
CA TYR A 355 9.06 5.23 -8.31
C TYR A 355 9.38 4.04 -7.40
N ALA A 356 10.49 3.36 -7.66
CA ALA A 356 10.96 2.26 -6.84
C ALA A 356 11.44 2.71 -5.45
N ASP A 357 11.98 3.92 -5.31
CA ASP A 357 12.38 4.51 -4.03
C ASP A 357 11.16 4.76 -3.11
N ILE A 358 10.05 5.21 -3.68
CA ILE A 358 8.80 5.39 -2.94
C ILE A 358 8.16 4.03 -2.61
N LEU A 359 8.14 3.11 -3.56
CA LEU A 359 7.68 1.73 -3.34
C LEU A 359 8.45 1.07 -2.18
N GLU A 360 9.78 1.21 -2.15
CA GLU A 360 10.62 0.71 -1.07
C GLU A 360 10.30 1.37 0.27
N ARG A 361 10.16 2.71 0.28
CA ARG A 361 9.80 3.47 1.48
C ARG A 361 8.48 2.99 2.07
N GLU A 362 7.47 2.80 1.25
CA GLU A 362 6.17 2.27 1.67
C GLU A 362 6.26 0.86 2.23
N ILE A 363 6.90 -0.05 1.51
CA ILE A 363 7.00 -1.46 1.90
C ILE A 363 7.75 -1.62 3.23
N TYR A 364 8.82 -0.85 3.48
CA TYR A 364 9.61 -0.97 4.70
C TYR A 364 9.11 -0.12 5.87
N ASN A 365 8.22 0.85 5.64
CA ASN A 365 7.75 1.74 6.70
C ASN A 365 6.23 1.91 6.70
N GLY A 366 5.64 2.54 5.68
CA GLY A 366 4.23 2.96 5.66
C GLY A 366 3.24 1.80 5.68
N THR A 367 3.56 0.67 5.07
CA THR A 367 2.64 -0.48 4.99
C THR A 367 2.78 -1.43 6.17
N ILE A 368 3.99 -1.96 6.44
CA ILE A 368 4.17 -3.00 7.48
C ILE A 368 4.02 -2.46 8.91
N SER A 369 4.08 -1.14 9.12
CA SER A 369 3.68 -0.53 10.39
C SER A 369 2.21 -0.79 10.71
N GLY A 370 1.37 -1.02 9.71
CA GLY A 370 -0.05 -1.36 9.86
C GLY A 370 -0.33 -2.69 10.53
N MET A 371 0.67 -3.57 10.73
CA MET A 371 0.48 -4.88 11.39
C MET A 371 1.36 -5.03 12.61
N GLN A 372 0.87 -5.74 13.62
CA GLN A 372 1.69 -6.24 14.71
C GLN A 372 2.64 -7.33 14.19
N LEU A 373 3.80 -7.49 14.82
CA LEU A 373 4.81 -8.48 14.37
C LEU A 373 4.29 -9.93 14.44
N ASP A 374 3.25 -10.20 15.23
CA ASP A 374 2.58 -11.51 15.29
C ASP A 374 1.43 -11.67 14.28
N GLY A 375 1.05 -10.61 13.54
CA GLY A 375 0.04 -10.64 12.51
C GLY A 375 -1.42 -10.64 12.98
N THR A 376 -1.72 -10.44 14.29
CA THR A 376 -3.08 -10.57 14.83
C THR A 376 -3.76 -9.25 15.19
N LYS A 377 -3.01 -8.14 15.15
CA LYS A 377 -3.52 -6.80 15.44
C LYS A 377 -3.00 -5.79 14.43
N PHE A 378 -3.74 -4.70 14.24
CA PHE A 378 -3.53 -3.77 13.15
C PHE A 378 -3.64 -2.31 13.60
N PHE A 379 -2.90 -1.42 12.92
CA PHE A 379 -3.19 -0.01 12.86
C PHE A 379 -3.99 0.30 11.59
N TYR A 380 -5.02 1.11 11.75
CA TYR A 380 -5.68 1.78 10.63
C TYR A 380 -4.84 3.00 10.22
N ILE A 381 -4.47 3.79 11.21
CA ILE A 381 -3.75 5.07 11.12
C ILE A 381 -2.32 4.90 11.59
N ASN A 382 -1.37 5.46 10.85
CA ASN A 382 0.06 5.37 11.14
C ASN A 382 0.63 6.74 11.51
N GLN A 383 0.42 7.14 12.77
CA GLN A 383 0.90 8.41 13.33
C GLN A 383 2.44 8.49 13.36
N LEU A 384 2.99 9.72 13.33
CA LEU A 384 4.42 9.98 13.51
C LEU A 384 4.74 10.49 14.92
N GLU A 385 3.72 10.79 15.71
CA GLU A 385 3.80 11.08 17.13
C GLU A 385 2.58 10.49 17.83
N ALA A 386 2.80 9.69 18.88
CA ALA A 386 1.74 9.10 19.71
C ALA A 386 1.98 9.45 21.18
N ASN A 387 0.98 10.00 21.83
CA ASN A 387 0.98 10.42 23.23
C ASN A 387 -0.20 9.78 23.97
N PRO A 388 -0.10 8.51 24.40
CA PRO A 388 -1.16 7.84 25.15
C PRO A 388 -1.59 8.64 26.39
N GLY A 389 -2.90 8.83 26.56
CA GLY A 389 -3.46 9.60 27.67
C GLY A 389 -3.57 11.12 27.44
N MET A 390 -3.06 11.63 26.33
CA MET A 390 -3.28 13.01 25.89
C MET A 390 -4.42 13.02 24.88
N PRO A 391 -5.59 13.60 25.19
CA PRO A 391 -6.64 13.69 24.20
C PRO A 391 -6.21 14.66 23.09
N THR A 392 -6.10 14.16 21.86
CA THR A 392 -6.07 15.01 20.67
C THR A 392 -7.50 15.23 20.21
N ASN A 393 -7.74 16.27 19.42
CA ASN A 393 -9.06 16.49 18.80
C ASN A 393 -9.48 15.39 17.82
N ALA A 394 -8.54 14.53 17.46
CA ALA A 394 -8.75 13.36 16.62
C ALA A 394 -9.08 12.08 17.44
N TYR A 395 -8.80 12.07 18.75
CA TYR A 395 -9.14 10.94 19.61
C TYR A 395 -10.62 10.94 19.98
N GLY A 396 -11.37 10.19 19.31
CA GLY A 396 -12.83 10.00 19.44
C GLY A 396 -13.32 9.17 18.27
N GLU A 397 -12.49 9.10 17.23
CA GLU A 397 -12.68 8.20 16.12
C GLU A 397 -12.08 6.83 16.47
N GLU A 398 -12.78 5.76 16.11
CA GLU A 398 -12.40 4.38 16.44
C GLU A 398 -11.02 4.00 15.89
N GLU A 399 -10.63 4.62 14.78
CA GLU A 399 -9.38 4.38 14.07
C GLU A 399 -8.15 4.97 14.78
N TYR A 400 -8.31 6.02 15.59
CA TYR A 400 -7.23 6.63 16.38
C TYR A 400 -6.99 5.85 17.67
N THR A 401 -6.26 4.75 17.57
CA THR A 401 -5.88 3.95 18.74
C THR A 401 -4.40 4.15 19.08
N PRO A 402 -4.04 4.24 20.38
CA PRO A 402 -2.64 4.31 20.81
C PRO A 402 -1.91 2.96 20.70
N GLU A 403 -2.62 1.90 20.36
CA GLU A 403 -2.12 0.55 20.13
C GLU A 403 -2.87 -0.15 19.00
N ARG A 404 -2.27 -1.18 18.41
CA ARG A 404 -2.93 -1.99 17.40
C ARG A 404 -4.08 -2.78 17.99
N ILE A 405 -5.19 -2.90 17.26
CA ILE A 405 -6.38 -3.65 17.68
C ILE A 405 -6.65 -4.85 16.75
N GLY A 406 -7.42 -5.82 17.24
CA GLY A 406 -7.70 -7.07 16.52
C GLY A 406 -8.56 -6.90 15.27
N TRP A 407 -9.53 -5.98 15.28
CA TRP A 407 -10.41 -5.71 14.14
C TRP A 407 -11.14 -4.37 14.28
N TYR A 408 -11.50 -3.77 13.17
CA TYR A 408 -12.24 -2.49 13.07
C TYR A 408 -13.68 -2.71 12.60
N ASP A 409 -14.55 -1.74 12.86
CA ASP A 409 -15.90 -1.69 12.27
C ASP A 409 -15.80 -1.45 10.74
N CYS A 410 -14.89 -0.57 10.31
CA CYS A 410 -14.43 -0.43 8.95
C CYS A 410 -13.09 -1.17 8.80
N ALA A 411 -13.09 -2.43 8.40
CA ALA A 411 -11.89 -3.27 8.43
C ALA A 411 -11.16 -3.34 7.07
N CYS A 412 -11.10 -2.24 6.34
CA CYS A 412 -10.46 -2.21 5.02
C CYS A 412 -8.95 -2.52 5.08
N CYS A 413 -8.23 -2.05 6.10
CA CYS A 413 -6.77 -2.10 6.19
C CYS A 413 -6.18 -3.51 6.40
N PRO A 414 -6.67 -4.35 7.32
CA PRO A 414 -6.07 -5.66 7.57
C PRO A 414 -6.01 -6.58 6.33
N PRO A 415 -7.11 -6.81 5.58
CA PRO A 415 -7.05 -7.65 4.40
C PRO A 415 -6.35 -6.96 3.21
N ASN A 416 -6.35 -5.62 3.14
CA ASN A 416 -5.61 -4.88 2.12
C ASN A 416 -4.09 -5.06 2.29
N LEU A 417 -3.61 -5.00 3.54
CA LEU A 417 -2.21 -5.29 3.84
C LEU A 417 -1.86 -6.76 3.56
N ALA A 418 -2.74 -7.69 3.89
CA ALA A 418 -2.54 -9.11 3.62
C ALA A 418 -2.33 -9.37 2.12
N ARG A 419 -3.19 -8.80 1.22
CA ARG A 419 -3.05 -8.99 -0.22
C ARG A 419 -1.76 -8.37 -0.78
N LEU A 420 -1.29 -7.24 -0.23
CA LEU A 420 -0.01 -6.66 -0.65
C LEU A 420 1.17 -7.57 -0.25
N MET A 421 1.22 -8.03 1.01
CA MET A 421 2.35 -8.81 1.51
C MET A 421 2.42 -10.22 0.88
N THR A 422 1.28 -10.84 0.60
CA THR A 422 1.26 -12.15 -0.11
C THR A 422 1.64 -12.00 -1.58
N SER A 423 1.41 -10.84 -2.20
CA SER A 423 1.81 -10.55 -3.59
C SER A 423 3.17 -9.87 -3.74
N LEU A 424 3.93 -9.67 -2.65
CA LEU A 424 5.16 -8.86 -2.63
C LEU A 424 6.17 -9.25 -3.72
N GLY A 425 6.30 -10.54 -4.04
CA GLY A 425 7.19 -11.02 -5.11
C GLY A 425 6.93 -10.35 -6.46
N SER A 426 5.68 -9.98 -6.74
CA SER A 426 5.28 -9.29 -7.98
C SER A 426 5.65 -7.82 -8.05
N TYR A 427 6.38 -7.28 -7.05
CA TYR A 427 6.88 -5.89 -7.00
C TYR A 427 8.40 -5.80 -7.10
N VAL A 428 9.09 -6.94 -7.07
CA VAL A 428 10.57 -6.98 -6.99
C VAL A 428 11.21 -6.77 -8.35
N TRP A 429 10.64 -7.38 -9.39
CA TRP A 429 11.27 -7.48 -10.70
C TRP A 429 10.30 -7.13 -11.83
N SER A 430 10.82 -6.44 -12.84
CA SER A 430 10.15 -6.34 -14.13
C SER A 430 11.11 -6.65 -15.27
N SER A 431 10.59 -6.94 -16.45
CA SER A 431 11.41 -7.20 -17.62
C SER A 431 10.81 -6.66 -18.90
N SER A 432 11.67 -6.37 -19.85
CA SER A 432 11.37 -6.15 -21.27
C SER A 432 11.96 -7.29 -22.11
N GLU A 433 11.96 -7.14 -23.42
CA GLU A 433 12.54 -8.11 -24.34
C GLU A 433 14.03 -8.37 -24.08
N ASP A 434 14.78 -7.31 -23.71
CA ASP A 434 16.25 -7.32 -23.60
C ASP A 434 16.78 -6.83 -22.24
N THR A 435 15.92 -6.45 -21.31
CA THR A 435 16.33 -5.86 -20.04
C THR A 435 15.55 -6.45 -18.87
N ILE A 436 16.25 -6.81 -17.79
CA ILE A 436 15.70 -7.26 -16.52
C ILE A 436 15.98 -6.17 -15.47
N TYR A 437 14.93 -5.65 -14.84
CA TYR A 437 15.02 -4.62 -13.80
C TYR A 437 14.87 -5.22 -12.41
N SER A 438 15.83 -4.95 -11.52
CA SER A 438 15.74 -5.20 -10.08
C SER A 438 15.31 -3.92 -9.38
N HIS A 439 14.04 -3.83 -8.97
CA HIS A 439 13.47 -2.65 -8.32
C HIS A 439 13.71 -2.64 -6.82
N LEU A 440 13.60 -3.81 -6.17
CA LEU A 440 13.77 -3.99 -4.74
C LEU A 440 14.87 -5.03 -4.46
N PHE A 441 15.57 -4.87 -3.33
CA PHE A 441 16.64 -5.78 -2.92
C PHE A 441 16.12 -6.92 -2.01
N VAL A 442 14.97 -7.48 -2.38
CA VAL A 442 14.35 -8.61 -1.69
C VAL A 442 14.98 -9.91 -2.19
N GLY A 443 15.66 -10.62 -1.29
CA GLY A 443 16.37 -11.87 -1.61
C GLY A 443 15.44 -12.99 -2.09
N GLY A 444 15.97 -13.85 -2.94
CA GLY A 444 15.22 -14.98 -3.50
C GLY A 444 15.63 -15.33 -4.92
N THR A 445 14.73 -15.98 -5.66
CA THR A 445 14.96 -16.37 -7.07
C THR A 445 13.83 -15.87 -7.95
N ALA A 446 14.18 -15.51 -9.19
CA ALA A 446 13.23 -15.09 -10.21
C ALA A 446 13.59 -15.73 -11.56
N SER A 447 12.57 -16.04 -12.36
CA SER A 447 12.72 -16.59 -13.70
C SER A 447 12.10 -15.66 -14.74
N PHE A 448 12.77 -15.47 -15.87
CA PHE A 448 12.40 -14.52 -16.92
C PHE A 448 12.42 -15.20 -18.28
N GLU A 449 11.57 -14.74 -19.20
CA GLU A 449 11.59 -15.15 -20.60
C GLU A 449 12.61 -14.36 -21.43
N THR A 450 13.15 -13.28 -20.89
CA THR A 450 14.15 -12.40 -21.52
C THR A 450 15.32 -13.24 -22.07
N ALA A 451 15.77 -12.90 -23.27
CA ALA A 451 16.90 -13.54 -23.98
C ALA A 451 16.81 -15.07 -24.06
N GLY A 452 15.61 -15.64 -24.15
CA GLY A 452 15.38 -17.09 -24.30
C GLY A 452 15.37 -17.89 -23.01
N GLY A 453 15.27 -17.21 -21.85
CA GLY A 453 15.18 -17.82 -20.53
C GLY A 453 16.36 -17.48 -19.64
N VAL A 454 16.09 -16.84 -18.50
CA VAL A 454 17.10 -16.48 -17.49
C VAL A 454 16.54 -16.73 -16.11
N LYS A 455 17.33 -17.33 -15.24
CA LYS A 455 17.06 -17.40 -13.81
C LYS A 455 18.07 -16.53 -13.06
N ILE A 456 17.59 -15.72 -12.12
CA ILE A 456 18.46 -14.91 -11.26
C ILE A 456 18.18 -15.27 -9.80
N ALA A 457 19.25 -15.52 -9.03
CA ALA A 457 19.20 -15.61 -7.58
C ALA A 457 19.78 -14.32 -6.98
N LEU A 458 19.05 -13.69 -6.08
CA LEU A 458 19.49 -12.53 -5.32
C LEU A 458 19.71 -12.94 -3.86
N THR A 459 20.97 -12.91 -3.41
CA THR A 459 21.32 -13.08 -2.00
C THR A 459 21.41 -11.71 -1.34
N SER A 460 20.63 -11.50 -0.28
CA SER A 460 20.50 -10.22 0.39
C SER A 460 20.36 -10.40 1.90
N LYS A 461 20.94 -9.47 2.67
CA LYS A 461 20.66 -9.26 4.10
C LYS A 461 20.04 -7.87 4.34
N TYR A 462 19.50 -7.31 3.29
CA TYR A 462 18.79 -6.03 3.32
C TYR A 462 17.49 -6.18 4.14
N PRO A 463 17.06 -5.19 4.91
CA PRO A 463 17.56 -3.80 4.98
C PRO A 463 18.69 -3.59 6.02
N TRP A 464 19.22 -4.66 6.62
CA TRP A 464 20.20 -4.54 7.71
C TRP A 464 21.64 -4.41 7.22
N ASN A 465 21.90 -4.83 5.99
CA ASN A 465 23.22 -4.75 5.36
C ASN A 465 23.07 -4.34 3.90
N GLY A 466 23.98 -3.45 3.42
CA GLY A 466 23.96 -2.93 2.05
C GLY A 466 24.58 -3.85 0.99
N SER A 467 25.07 -5.04 1.38
CA SER A 467 25.67 -5.98 0.44
C SER A 467 24.61 -6.89 -0.18
N VAL A 468 24.52 -6.91 -1.48
CA VAL A 468 23.65 -7.83 -2.26
C VAL A 468 24.41 -8.46 -3.39
N THR A 469 24.07 -9.70 -3.74
CA THR A 469 24.72 -10.44 -4.83
C THR A 469 23.68 -11.13 -5.70
N TYR A 470 23.75 -10.85 -6.99
CA TYR A 470 22.99 -11.52 -8.02
C TYR A 470 23.84 -12.65 -8.61
N THR A 471 23.28 -13.84 -8.77
CA THR A 471 23.82 -14.93 -9.57
C THR A 471 22.94 -15.14 -10.78
N VAL A 472 23.53 -15.05 -11.96
CA VAL A 472 22.83 -15.07 -13.24
C VAL A 472 23.00 -16.44 -13.91
N GLU A 473 21.89 -17.08 -14.22
CA GLU A 473 21.84 -18.42 -14.85
C GLU A 473 21.00 -18.33 -16.13
N PRO A 474 21.58 -17.92 -17.27
CA PRO A 474 20.92 -17.98 -18.56
C PRO A 474 20.76 -19.43 -19.02
N GLU A 475 19.65 -19.79 -19.69
CA GLU A 475 19.45 -21.11 -20.26
C GLU A 475 20.45 -21.39 -21.39
N GLN A 476 20.84 -20.35 -22.12
CA GLN A 476 21.87 -20.42 -23.15
C GLN A 476 23.11 -19.63 -22.71
N ALA A 477 24.24 -20.30 -22.62
CA ALA A 477 25.50 -19.61 -22.34
C ALA A 477 25.79 -18.56 -23.42
N GLY A 478 26.16 -17.36 -23.00
CA GLY A 478 26.39 -16.22 -23.90
C GLY A 478 25.14 -15.44 -24.27
N ALA A 479 24.00 -15.66 -23.62
CA ALA A 479 22.79 -14.86 -23.81
C ALA A 479 23.06 -13.36 -23.54
N GLU A 480 22.65 -12.52 -24.47
CA GLU A 480 22.87 -11.06 -24.37
C GLU A 480 21.63 -10.35 -23.84
N PHE A 481 21.77 -9.70 -22.69
CA PHE A 481 20.75 -8.85 -22.12
C PHE A 481 21.35 -7.85 -21.13
N THR A 482 20.54 -6.88 -20.69
CA THR A 482 20.88 -5.90 -19.67
C THR A 482 20.29 -6.30 -18.33
N LEU A 483 21.11 -6.42 -17.29
CA LEU A 483 20.65 -6.42 -15.90
C LEU A 483 20.68 -4.98 -15.37
N ALA A 484 19.51 -4.41 -15.13
CA ALA A 484 19.33 -3.06 -14.60
C ALA A 484 19.15 -3.15 -13.08
N VAL A 485 20.17 -2.73 -12.33
CA VAL A 485 20.17 -2.73 -10.87
C VAL A 485 19.88 -1.33 -10.37
N ARG A 486 18.85 -1.16 -9.52
CA ARG A 486 18.48 0.14 -8.98
C ARG A 486 19.62 0.73 -8.14
N TYR A 487 19.83 2.03 -8.29
CA TYR A 487 20.64 2.84 -7.39
C TYR A 487 19.70 3.60 -6.45
N PRO A 488 19.55 3.21 -5.17
CA PRO A 488 18.59 3.84 -4.26
C PRO A 488 18.87 5.32 -4.04
N GLY A 489 17.81 6.13 -4.00
CA GLY A 489 17.95 7.58 -3.80
C GLY A 489 18.56 7.97 -2.46
N TRP A 490 18.45 7.13 -1.44
CA TRP A 490 19.09 7.32 -0.13
C TRP A 490 20.59 6.94 -0.13
N CYS A 491 21.08 6.19 -1.10
CA CYS A 491 22.46 5.68 -1.12
C CYS A 491 23.39 6.69 -1.76
N HIS A 492 24.39 7.19 -1.00
CA HIS A 492 25.36 8.15 -1.51
C HIS A 492 26.46 7.50 -2.34
N GLN A 493 26.86 6.29 -1.98
CA GLN A 493 27.89 5.53 -2.67
C GLN A 493 27.51 4.07 -2.82
N MET A 494 27.50 3.58 -4.06
CA MET A 494 27.26 2.18 -4.42
C MET A 494 28.38 1.68 -5.32
N GLN A 495 29.05 0.62 -4.90
CA GLN A 495 30.05 -0.07 -5.71
C GLN A 495 29.43 -1.30 -6.35
N VAL A 496 29.69 -1.50 -7.66
CA VAL A 496 29.21 -2.65 -8.41
C VAL A 496 30.40 -3.39 -9.01
N LYS A 497 30.39 -4.72 -8.86
CA LYS A 497 31.41 -5.62 -9.44
C LYS A 497 30.72 -6.73 -10.20
N VAL A 498 31.28 -7.12 -11.33
CA VAL A 498 30.89 -8.31 -12.09
C VAL A 498 32.03 -9.33 -11.99
N ASN A 499 31.73 -10.52 -11.48
CA ASN A 499 32.73 -11.58 -11.22
C ASN A 499 33.93 -11.06 -10.39
N GLY A 500 33.65 -10.21 -9.38
CA GLY A 500 34.67 -9.60 -8.53
C GLY A 500 35.44 -8.43 -9.15
N ILE A 501 35.24 -8.11 -10.43
CA ILE A 501 35.90 -7.01 -11.12
C ILE A 501 35.01 -5.78 -11.06
N PRO A 502 35.50 -4.62 -10.54
CA PRO A 502 34.73 -3.38 -10.56
C PRO A 502 34.26 -3.01 -11.97
N VAL A 503 33.00 -2.66 -12.10
CA VAL A 503 32.43 -2.25 -13.38
C VAL A 503 32.93 -0.84 -13.71
N SER A 504 33.93 -0.76 -14.57
CA SER A 504 34.40 0.52 -15.13
C SER A 504 33.50 0.88 -16.31
N GLY A 505 32.77 2.00 -16.22
CA GLY A 505 31.92 2.50 -17.29
C GLY A 505 30.46 2.04 -17.22
N ALA A 506 30.02 1.37 -16.16
CA ALA A 506 28.60 1.24 -15.89
C ALA A 506 28.06 2.65 -15.57
N VAL A 507 27.31 3.19 -16.50
CA VAL A 507 26.76 4.54 -16.38
C VAL A 507 25.46 4.44 -15.58
N LYS A 508 25.39 5.10 -14.42
CA LYS A 508 24.11 5.40 -13.78
C LYS A 508 23.28 6.16 -14.81
N THR A 509 22.16 5.62 -15.21
CA THR A 509 21.27 6.29 -16.17
C THR A 509 20.56 7.45 -15.50
N ASP A 510 19.97 8.36 -16.26
CA ASP A 510 19.12 9.44 -15.75
C ASP A 510 17.90 8.88 -14.97
N LYS A 511 17.51 7.62 -15.26
CA LYS A 511 16.44 6.90 -14.57
C LYS A 511 16.88 6.16 -13.28
N GLY A 512 18.15 6.33 -12.86
CA GLY A 512 18.63 5.81 -11.57
C GLY A 512 18.91 4.31 -11.50
N TYR A 513 19.19 3.65 -12.64
CA TYR A 513 19.63 2.25 -12.68
C TYR A 513 21.05 2.09 -13.19
N TRP A 514 21.79 1.14 -12.64
CA TRP A 514 23.02 0.63 -13.22
C TRP A 514 22.69 -0.34 -14.36
N MET A 515 22.98 0.01 -15.60
CA MET A 515 22.67 -0.77 -16.78
C MET A 515 23.86 -1.67 -17.13
N ILE A 516 23.83 -2.94 -16.76
CA ILE A 516 24.92 -3.90 -16.94
C ILE A 516 24.60 -4.76 -18.16
N GLN A 517 25.00 -4.28 -19.35
CA GLN A 517 24.82 -4.99 -20.61
C GLN A 517 26.02 -5.88 -20.92
N ARG A 518 25.80 -7.17 -21.17
CA ARG A 518 26.86 -8.11 -21.55
C ARG A 518 26.29 -9.41 -22.09
N SER A 519 27.21 -10.27 -22.60
CA SER A 519 26.97 -11.68 -22.90
C SER A 519 27.18 -12.47 -21.61
N TRP A 520 26.12 -13.03 -21.04
CA TRP A 520 26.11 -13.69 -19.73
C TRP A 520 26.47 -15.17 -19.82
N GLN A 521 27.23 -15.65 -18.84
CA GLN A 521 27.55 -17.06 -18.68
C GLN A 521 26.85 -17.60 -17.43
N PRO A 522 26.47 -18.90 -17.40
CA PRO A 522 25.98 -19.53 -16.18
C PRO A 522 26.95 -19.34 -15.01
N GLY A 523 26.41 -18.88 -13.84
CA GLY A 523 27.22 -18.60 -12.67
C GLY A 523 27.85 -17.20 -12.64
N ASP A 524 27.66 -16.36 -13.64
CA ASP A 524 28.10 -14.95 -13.55
C ASP A 524 27.48 -14.26 -12.36
N THR A 525 28.27 -13.44 -11.64
CA THR A 525 27.82 -12.74 -10.46
C THR A 525 27.89 -11.23 -10.61
N VAL A 526 26.88 -10.52 -10.05
CA VAL A 526 26.92 -9.07 -9.85
C VAL A 526 26.80 -8.81 -8.36
N SER A 527 27.83 -8.24 -7.75
CA SER A 527 27.79 -7.82 -6.35
C SER A 527 27.70 -6.30 -6.24
N CYS A 528 26.84 -5.85 -5.34
CA CYS A 528 26.63 -4.44 -5.03
C CYS A 528 26.87 -4.20 -3.56
N GLU A 529 27.65 -3.17 -3.26
CA GLU A 529 27.94 -2.69 -1.91
C GLU A 529 27.39 -1.27 -1.80
N MET A 530 26.32 -1.10 -1.03
CA MET A 530 25.68 0.19 -0.76
C MET A 530 26.16 0.71 0.60
N GLU A 531 26.64 1.93 0.63
CA GLU A 531 26.92 2.62 1.88
C GLU A 531 25.60 2.83 2.64
N MET A 532 25.54 2.37 3.90
CA MET A 532 24.31 2.37 4.70
C MET A 532 24.59 2.94 6.10
N GLU A 533 25.13 4.17 6.11
CA GLU A 533 25.35 4.91 7.35
C GLU A 533 24.02 5.54 7.84
N PRO A 534 23.88 5.78 9.14
CA PRO A 534 22.71 6.47 9.66
C PRO A 534 22.76 7.95 9.30
N GLU A 535 21.62 8.48 8.88
CA GLU A 535 21.50 9.85 8.38
C GLU A 535 20.48 10.66 9.18
N ARG A 536 20.73 11.98 9.22
CA ARG A 536 19.77 12.97 9.67
C ARG A 536 18.96 13.45 8.46
N VAL A 537 17.64 13.43 8.60
CA VAL A 537 16.73 13.91 7.56
C VAL A 537 15.99 15.12 8.11
N TYR A 538 15.89 16.16 7.30
CA TYR A 538 15.21 17.41 7.62
C TYR A 538 14.00 17.58 6.70
N ALA A 539 12.89 18.02 7.26
CA ALA A 539 11.70 18.35 6.48
C ALA A 539 11.92 19.67 5.69
N HIS A 540 11.12 19.83 4.64
CA HIS A 540 11.06 21.11 3.93
C HIS A 540 10.66 22.25 4.89
N PRO A 541 11.26 23.45 4.80
CA PRO A 541 11.02 24.53 5.78
C PRO A 541 9.55 24.98 5.92
N MET A 542 8.71 24.69 4.94
CA MET A 542 7.28 24.96 5.00
C MET A 542 6.48 23.94 5.84
N VAL A 543 7.06 22.80 6.20
CA VAL A 543 6.42 21.81 7.10
C VAL A 543 6.53 22.29 8.54
N ARG A 544 5.48 22.94 9.03
CA ARG A 544 5.47 23.61 10.35
C ARG A 544 5.67 22.65 11.52
N ALA A 545 5.11 21.43 11.40
CA ALA A 545 5.17 20.42 12.46
C ALA A 545 6.62 20.00 12.77
N ASP A 546 7.50 20.05 11.79
CA ASP A 546 8.87 19.56 11.87
C ASP A 546 9.92 20.68 12.00
N ALA A 547 9.47 21.90 12.24
CA ALA A 547 10.37 23.05 12.40
C ALA A 547 11.34 22.86 13.59
N GLY A 548 12.65 22.87 13.33
CA GLY A 548 13.68 22.62 14.34
C GLY A 548 13.79 21.15 14.78
N CYS A 549 13.22 20.22 14.00
CA CYS A 549 13.27 18.80 14.25
C CYS A 549 14.15 18.07 13.23
N VAL A 550 14.56 16.86 13.62
CA VAL A 550 15.34 15.93 12.81
C VAL A 550 14.73 14.53 12.95
N ALA A 551 14.61 13.82 11.83
CA ALA A 551 14.32 12.38 11.82
C ALA A 551 15.59 11.57 11.53
N LEU A 552 15.63 10.32 11.93
CA LEU A 552 16.73 9.41 11.65
C LEU A 552 16.32 8.38 10.59
N ARG A 553 17.23 8.15 9.64
CA ARG A 553 17.10 7.14 8.59
C ARG A 553 18.39 6.31 8.50
N ARG A 554 18.25 5.02 8.16
CA ARG A 554 19.38 4.19 7.75
C ARG A 554 18.94 3.27 6.61
N GLY A 555 19.52 3.47 5.44
CA GLY A 555 19.01 2.81 4.23
C GLY A 555 17.54 3.13 3.98
N PRO A 556 16.66 2.12 3.74
CA PRO A 556 15.23 2.35 3.53
C PRO A 556 14.46 2.59 4.83
N ILE A 557 15.04 2.32 5.99
CA ILE A 557 14.35 2.31 7.29
C ILE A 557 14.32 3.71 7.90
N ILE A 558 13.13 4.16 8.26
CA ILE A 558 12.90 5.32 9.13
C ILE A 558 12.88 4.83 10.58
N TYR A 559 13.48 5.61 11.47
CA TYR A 559 13.59 5.28 12.89
C TYR A 559 12.68 6.15 13.74
N THR A 560 12.26 5.60 14.88
CA THR A 560 11.43 6.29 15.85
C THR A 560 11.93 6.04 17.26
N PHE A 561 11.56 6.92 18.18
CA PHE A 561 11.87 6.82 19.61
C PHE A 561 10.59 6.41 20.35
N GLU A 562 10.71 5.40 21.20
CA GLU A 562 9.62 4.95 22.09
C GLU A 562 9.88 5.33 23.54
N GLY A 563 8.81 5.59 24.26
CA GLY A 563 8.85 5.88 25.70
C GLY A 563 9.43 4.73 26.52
N VAL A 564 9.20 3.48 26.13
CA VAL A 564 9.74 2.28 26.80
C VAL A 564 11.26 2.26 26.86
N ASP A 565 11.95 2.83 25.86
CA ASP A 565 13.42 2.91 25.83
C ASP A 565 13.95 4.25 26.37
N ASN A 566 13.14 5.34 26.24
CA ASN A 566 13.64 6.70 26.41
C ASN A 566 12.91 7.48 27.52
N GLY A 567 11.93 6.87 28.20
CA GLY A 567 11.02 7.55 29.14
C GLY A 567 9.86 8.24 28.42
N GLU A 568 8.73 8.40 29.10
CA GLU A 568 7.46 8.81 28.48
C GLU A 568 7.42 10.28 28.00
N ASP A 569 8.28 11.15 28.55
CA ASP A 569 8.30 12.58 28.22
C ASP A 569 9.16 12.87 26.96
N LEU A 570 8.88 12.22 25.83
CA LEU A 570 9.68 12.35 24.61
C LEU A 570 9.79 13.79 24.09
N GLN A 571 8.79 14.65 24.36
CA GLN A 571 8.80 16.07 24.02
C GLN A 571 9.89 16.88 24.77
N THR A 572 10.46 16.33 25.84
CA THR A 572 11.58 16.95 26.58
C THR A 572 12.93 16.62 25.99
N LEU A 573 12.99 15.67 25.07
CA LEU A 573 14.23 15.16 24.47
C LEU A 573 14.61 15.96 23.23
N ARG A 574 15.91 16.11 23.01
CA ARG A 574 16.48 16.63 21.77
C ARG A 574 17.75 15.88 21.36
N ILE A 575 18.09 15.94 20.09
CA ILE A 575 19.30 15.37 19.51
C ILE A 575 20.19 16.51 19.02
N PRO A 576 21.26 16.87 19.76
CA PRO A 576 22.18 17.91 19.30
C PRO A 576 22.77 17.60 17.93
N ARG A 577 22.95 18.63 17.11
CA ARG A 577 23.40 18.49 15.70
C ARG A 577 24.71 17.71 15.56
N GLU A 578 25.62 17.86 16.49
CA GLU A 578 26.94 17.22 16.49
C GLU A 578 26.94 15.83 17.13
N ALA A 579 25.82 15.40 17.69
CA ALA A 579 25.72 14.10 18.32
C ALA A 579 25.95 12.98 17.30
N LYS A 580 26.86 12.07 17.62
CA LYS A 580 27.09 10.87 16.80
C LYS A 580 25.92 9.92 16.93
N ILE A 581 25.54 9.33 15.81
CA ILE A 581 24.58 8.23 15.74
C ILE A 581 25.37 6.93 15.61
N GLU A 582 25.20 6.04 16.56
CA GLU A 582 25.85 4.73 16.60
C GLU A 582 24.87 3.68 16.05
N VAL A 583 25.33 2.86 15.12
CA VAL A 583 24.60 1.68 14.66
C VAL A 583 24.89 0.52 15.59
N LEU A 584 23.86 0.02 16.26
CA LEU A 584 24.00 -1.14 17.13
C LEU A 584 24.11 -2.44 16.32
N PRO A 585 24.76 -3.48 16.84
CA PRO A 585 24.73 -4.79 16.20
C PRO A 585 23.29 -5.29 16.00
N TYR A 586 23.08 -6.13 15.00
CA TYR A 586 21.79 -6.80 14.81
C TYR A 586 21.37 -7.59 16.06
N GLN A 587 20.18 -7.34 16.55
CA GLN A 587 19.63 -7.91 17.79
C GLN A 587 18.49 -8.87 17.43
N ALA A 588 18.78 -10.15 17.34
CA ALA A 588 17.82 -11.18 16.92
C ALA A 588 16.62 -11.32 17.88
N ASP A 589 16.84 -11.08 19.18
CA ASP A 589 15.81 -11.26 20.23
C ASP A 589 14.99 -9.99 20.47
N LEU A 590 15.29 -8.87 19.79
CA LEU A 590 14.57 -7.63 19.93
C LEU A 590 13.64 -7.43 18.72
N LEU A 591 12.32 -7.38 18.95
CA LEU A 591 11.31 -7.07 17.93
C LEU A 591 11.46 -7.94 16.66
N GLU A 592 11.67 -9.23 16.84
CA GLU A 592 11.87 -10.24 15.79
C GLU A 592 13.11 -9.98 14.89
N GLY A 593 14.09 -9.27 15.43
CA GLY A 593 15.38 -9.00 14.78
C GLY A 593 15.44 -7.62 14.13
N ILE A 594 16.16 -6.71 14.77
CA ILE A 594 16.37 -5.35 14.28
C ILE A 594 17.81 -4.88 14.43
N VAL A 595 18.15 -3.83 13.69
CA VAL A 595 19.30 -2.96 13.96
C VAL A 595 18.76 -1.67 14.56
N ALA A 596 19.03 -1.42 15.84
CA ALA A 596 18.66 -0.19 16.51
C ALA A 596 19.77 0.87 16.37
N LEU A 597 19.42 2.14 16.58
CA LEU A 597 20.37 3.25 16.64
C LEU A 597 20.47 3.77 18.06
N ARG A 598 21.67 4.19 18.45
CA ARG A 598 21.93 4.87 19.71
C ARG A 598 22.48 6.27 19.43
N VAL A 599 21.98 7.27 20.17
CA VAL A 599 22.45 8.64 20.02
C VAL A 599 22.57 9.32 21.39
N THR A 600 23.61 10.13 21.56
CA THR A 600 23.71 11.00 22.73
C THR A 600 22.75 12.18 22.56
N GLY A 601 21.76 12.26 23.42
CA GLY A 601 20.77 13.32 23.45
C GLY A 601 20.84 14.18 24.70
N CYS A 602 19.93 15.11 24.80
CA CYS A 602 19.68 15.91 25.99
C CYS A 602 18.22 15.82 26.42
N ARG A 603 17.98 15.81 27.73
CA ARG A 603 16.65 15.90 28.33
C ARG A 603 16.52 17.22 29.07
N LYS A 604 15.48 17.99 28.76
CA LYS A 604 15.08 19.17 29.54
C LYS A 604 14.50 18.70 30.86
N LYS A 605 15.09 19.14 31.96
CA LYS A 605 14.56 18.86 33.31
C LYS A 605 13.24 19.61 33.48
N THR A 606 12.19 18.91 33.86
CA THR A 606 10.97 19.55 34.30
C THR A 606 11.28 20.39 35.52
N ALA A 607 11.02 21.67 35.46
CA ALA A 607 11.31 22.60 36.55
C ALA A 607 10.57 22.15 37.82
N VAL A 608 11.22 22.30 38.96
CA VAL A 608 10.61 22.12 40.29
C VAL A 608 9.45 23.11 40.50
N ASN A 609 9.43 24.21 39.74
CA ASN A 609 8.36 25.19 39.73
C ASN A 609 7.20 24.72 38.84
N PRO A 610 5.98 24.56 39.37
CA PRO A 610 4.80 24.15 38.62
C PRO A 610 4.24 25.27 37.70
N ALA A 611 4.89 26.42 37.61
CA ALA A 611 4.45 27.53 36.75
C ALA A 611 4.50 27.11 35.27
N LEU A 612 3.43 27.41 34.55
CA LEU A 612 3.32 27.10 33.12
C LEU A 612 4.36 27.89 32.27
N TYR A 613 4.71 29.08 32.68
CA TYR A 613 5.68 29.96 32.03
C TYR A 613 6.76 30.38 33.04
N ALA A 614 8.03 30.37 32.60
CA ALA A 614 9.18 30.80 33.38
C ALA A 614 10.09 31.69 32.54
N GLU A 615 10.84 32.60 33.18
CA GLU A 615 11.82 33.45 32.50
C GLU A 615 13.09 32.69 32.12
N ASP A 616 13.45 31.67 32.93
CA ASP A 616 14.63 30.84 32.70
C ASP A 616 14.30 29.61 31.85
N ALA A 617 15.18 29.27 30.90
CA ALA A 617 15.09 28.03 30.14
C ALA A 617 15.31 26.82 31.08
N ALA A 618 14.63 25.71 30.80
CA ALA A 618 14.82 24.47 31.51
C ALA A 618 16.29 23.99 31.40
N GLN A 619 16.85 23.55 32.53
CA GLN A 619 18.17 22.91 32.53
C GLN A 619 18.14 21.61 31.74
N GLU A 620 19.25 21.28 31.11
CA GLU A 620 19.39 20.03 30.37
C GLU A 620 20.33 19.07 31.07
N GLU A 621 20.08 17.80 30.87
CA GLU A 621 21.01 16.71 31.24
C GLU A 621 21.28 15.85 30.00
N VAL A 622 22.51 15.34 29.92
CA VAL A 622 22.91 14.43 28.85
C VAL A 622 22.31 13.05 29.12
N VAL A 623 21.67 12.49 28.07
CA VAL A 623 21.05 11.16 28.13
C VAL A 623 21.48 10.33 26.91
N THR A 624 21.38 9.03 27.05
CA THR A 624 21.52 8.11 25.90
C THR A 624 20.13 7.75 25.41
N LEU A 625 19.90 7.98 24.12
CA LEU A 625 18.63 7.68 23.45
C LEU A 625 18.78 6.47 22.54
N GLN A 626 17.73 5.66 22.44
CA GLN A 626 17.65 4.53 21.54
C GLN A 626 16.50 4.73 20.57
N ALA A 627 16.78 4.57 19.28
CA ALA A 627 15.77 4.57 18.23
C ALA A 627 15.65 3.17 17.62
N ILE A 628 14.43 2.78 17.32
CA ILE A 628 14.08 1.50 16.66
C ILE A 628 13.44 1.76 15.29
N PRO A 629 13.40 0.78 14.39
CA PRO A 629 12.64 0.90 13.13
C PRO A 629 11.19 1.30 13.36
N TYR A 630 10.70 2.29 12.60
CA TYR A 630 9.33 2.80 12.74
C TYR A 630 8.28 1.71 12.60
N TYR A 631 8.42 0.78 11.66
CA TYR A 631 7.43 -0.29 11.48
C TYR A 631 7.22 -1.16 12.74
N ALA A 632 8.21 -1.20 13.63
CA ALA A 632 8.22 -2.08 14.80
C ALA A 632 7.68 -1.43 16.08
N TRP A 633 7.32 -0.14 16.07
CA TRP A 633 6.83 0.55 17.26
C TRP A 633 5.53 -0.06 17.80
N CYS A 634 5.27 0.12 19.09
CA CYS A 634 4.08 -0.39 19.80
C CYS A 634 3.93 -1.93 19.80
N ASN A 635 5.01 -2.69 19.57
CA ASN A 635 4.99 -4.16 19.71
C ASN A 635 5.37 -4.63 21.12
N ARG A 636 5.79 -3.70 22.00
CA ARG A 636 6.13 -3.96 23.41
C ARG A 636 5.09 -3.39 24.40
N GLY A 637 3.88 -3.15 23.91
CA GLY A 637 2.76 -2.51 24.61
C GLY A 637 2.61 -1.04 24.26
N MET A 638 1.54 -0.44 24.76
CA MET A 638 1.22 0.97 24.57
C MET A 638 2.33 1.86 25.14
N THR A 639 2.83 2.81 24.37
CA THR A 639 3.94 3.68 24.72
C THR A 639 3.86 5.00 23.95
N HIS A 640 4.49 6.06 24.48
CA HIS A 640 4.74 7.25 23.69
C HIS A 640 5.68 6.92 22.51
N MET A 641 5.49 7.58 21.39
CA MET A 641 6.32 7.40 20.19
C MET A 641 6.53 8.73 19.47
N ARG A 642 7.73 8.93 18.93
CA ARG A 642 8.06 10.13 18.17
C ARG A 642 9.08 9.84 17.07
N VAL A 643 8.77 10.22 15.82
CA VAL A 643 9.71 10.14 14.68
C VAL A 643 10.59 11.40 14.62
N TRP A 644 9.99 12.58 14.69
CA TRP A 644 10.66 13.86 14.59
C TRP A 644 11.09 14.38 15.97
N MET A 645 12.38 14.41 16.21
CA MET A 645 12.96 14.86 17.49
C MET A 645 13.48 16.28 17.35
N GLN A 646 13.34 17.07 18.41
CA GLN A 646 13.97 18.41 18.48
C GLN A 646 15.48 18.30 18.29
N GLU A 647 16.10 19.27 17.54
CA GLU A 647 17.54 19.34 17.34
C GLU A 647 18.24 20.31 18.32
#